data_6b8d98f9a06bd98583923b4b66b5b327
#
_entry.id   6b8d98f9a06bd98583923b4b66b5b327
#
_cell.length_a   1.000
_cell.length_b   1.000
_cell.length_c   1.000
_cell.angle_alpha   90.00
_cell.angle_beta   90.00
_cell.angle_gamma   90.00
#
_symmetry.space_group_name_H-M   'P 1'
#
loop_
_entity.id
_entity.type
_entity.pdbx_description
1 polymer ?
#
loop_
_entity_poly.entity_id
_entity_poly.type
_entity_poly.pdbx_seq_one_letter_code
_entity_poly.pdbx_strand_id
1 'polypeptide(L)'
;IQIKDSPYFLDAISLVDIKSNFYGDEKGKESNQISSRLLNMLSSDSTYGAIWLKLKDSHNTFDKRSIVIKFLKTITKKYDWDWTFSGLPIVRNTYVDYMIQDNIKFIPPVGLILIIALAFLFRRWVYVVLPLITVLITAIWILGIMSISGKGLNVMTYMVPTLLFIIGVSDSIHFLSRFNIYFDKGIELKKSLRLSMDDMGIALFLTSLTTAIGFLALLYSSIAIVQEFGVFIASGVFIAYLLTLTFIPSMMMILKSSIKSADKSEETKRFKLLKKFSTIVKNRPKQVVAFSLMLTTLFLGGALKVNTGSSLLSDLHPQSSLYIDLKNVENWFGGILPMEIIISKNDSVEKPMHDKDIMRHVKNLQNKLTNMFPQSNWISMQRVLEEVLYEMNPTLDFPPDQETLDQLYMITQDQIETLINFEENKIRISGMLPDLNSDELKIVEDTLETFIKNKFPKWLSVVITGTMPVALNTNNYLVLDLFSGFGLAFIFISIIMSLLFLSFRIGLISMLPNLIPIIFAAGYLGFMGIPIRPPIAITFSICLGIAVDDSLHFLFRFWQERKNNSNLETAISNTIETTGLAMLTSTIVLVSGFLVITVSNFIPTSQFGVISAITLTVAFITDVTLLPSLLYLFPIKSSKKNNND
;
A
#
# COMPACT_ATOMS: atom_id res chain seq x y z
N ILE A 1 17.45 0.77 37.10
CA ILE A 1 18.21 2.00 37.38
C ILE A 1 18.83 2.56 36.07
N GLN A 2 19.64 1.79 35.31
CA GLN A 2 20.29 2.30 34.07
C GLN A 2 19.33 2.79 32.97
N ILE A 3 18.11 2.30 32.92
CA ILE A 3 17.11 2.72 31.95
C ILE A 3 16.38 3.98 32.42
N LYS A 4 16.07 4.09 33.72
CA LYS A 4 15.42 5.28 34.31
C LYS A 4 16.29 6.54 34.16
N ASP A 5 17.61 6.41 34.34
CA ASP A 5 18.56 7.53 34.24
C ASP A 5 18.93 7.87 32.78
N SER A 6 18.33 7.19 31.82
CA SER A 6 18.59 7.40 30.41
C SER A 6 17.95 8.69 29.87
N PRO A 7 18.65 9.48 29.04
CA PRO A 7 18.09 10.70 28.44
C PRO A 7 16.94 10.42 27.47
N TYR A 8 16.68 9.16 27.12
CA TYR A 8 15.74 8.77 26.07
C TYR A 8 14.29 8.60 26.54
N PHE A 9 14.10 8.28 27.83
CA PHE A 9 12.78 7.99 28.37
C PHE A 9 12.29 9.08 29.32
N LEU A 10 10.98 9.30 29.32
CA LEU A 10 10.31 10.12 30.34
C LEU A 10 10.10 9.34 31.60
N ASP A 11 9.77 8.05 31.45
CA ASP A 11 9.48 7.16 32.56
C ASP A 11 9.80 5.71 32.19
N ALA A 12 10.14 4.92 33.19
CA ALA A 12 10.35 3.49 33.09
C ALA A 12 9.74 2.80 34.32
N ILE A 13 8.74 1.98 34.12
CA ILE A 13 7.99 1.30 35.18
C ILE A 13 8.23 -0.20 35.07
N SER A 14 8.68 -0.82 36.17
CA SER A 14 8.89 -2.25 36.30
C SER A 14 8.14 -2.81 37.51
N LEU A 15 8.01 -4.12 37.60
CA LEU A 15 7.46 -4.82 38.78
C LEU A 15 8.14 -4.42 40.07
N VAL A 16 9.45 -4.18 40.04
CA VAL A 16 10.24 -3.80 41.24
C VAL A 16 9.85 -2.39 41.70
N ASP A 17 9.59 -1.46 40.76
CA ASP A 17 9.18 -0.09 41.11
C ASP A 17 7.81 -0.05 41.77
N ILE A 18 6.89 -0.91 41.34
CA ILE A 18 5.57 -1.03 41.96
C ILE A 18 5.69 -1.60 43.37
N LYS A 19 6.50 -2.66 43.57
CA LYS A 19 6.75 -3.22 44.88
C LYS A 19 7.30 -2.20 45.88
N SER A 20 8.26 -1.36 45.46
CA SER A 20 8.88 -0.37 46.35
C SER A 20 7.94 0.76 46.75
N ASN A 21 6.98 1.12 45.92
CA ASN A 21 6.02 2.19 46.20
C ASN A 21 4.83 1.74 47.06
N PHE A 22 4.51 0.43 47.08
CA PHE A 22 3.39 -0.12 47.85
C PHE A 22 3.82 -0.80 49.15
N TYR A 23 5.06 -1.27 49.26
CA TYR A 23 5.63 -1.88 50.46
C TYR A 23 6.74 -0.96 50.97
N GLY A 24 6.38 0.13 51.64
CA GLY A 24 7.34 0.84 52.49
C GLY A 24 8.05 -0.14 53.43
N ASP A 25 9.27 0.19 53.83
CA ASP A 25 10.26 -0.64 54.58
C ASP A 25 9.77 -1.32 55.86
N GLU A 26 8.48 -1.59 56.09
CA GLU A 26 7.97 -2.27 57.25
C GLU A 26 7.55 -3.72 56.96
N LYS A 27 8.22 -4.61 57.71
CA LYS A 27 8.04 -6.05 57.72
C LYS A 27 6.58 -6.48 57.87
N GLY A 28 6.11 -7.24 56.91
CA GLY A 28 5.19 -8.34 57.17
C GLY A 28 3.71 -8.00 57.21
N LYS A 29 3.07 -8.01 56.08
CA LYS A 29 1.80 -8.73 55.84
C LYS A 29 1.82 -9.15 54.38
N GLU A 30 1.83 -10.44 54.12
CA GLU A 30 1.53 -11.01 52.80
C GLU A 30 0.08 -10.65 52.46
N SER A 31 -0.09 -9.48 51.85
CA SER A 31 -1.31 -9.19 51.12
C SER A 31 -1.19 -9.89 49.78
N ASN A 32 -1.97 -10.96 49.61
CA ASN A 32 -2.09 -11.71 48.35
C ASN A 32 -2.79 -10.94 47.25
N GLN A 33 -2.84 -9.61 47.32
CA GLN A 33 -3.51 -8.75 46.34
C GLN A 33 -2.51 -8.03 45.47
N ILE A 34 -2.47 -8.48 44.24
CA ILE A 34 -1.67 -7.89 43.17
C ILE A 34 -2.44 -6.69 42.66
N SER A 35 -1.88 -5.47 42.79
CA SER A 35 -2.51 -4.26 42.26
C SER A 35 -2.75 -4.34 40.74
N SER A 36 -3.74 -3.62 40.23
CA SER A 36 -4.09 -3.58 38.80
C SER A 36 -2.91 -3.24 37.88
N ARG A 37 -1.97 -2.43 38.36
CA ARG A 37 -0.71 -2.14 37.66
C ARG A 37 0.20 -3.36 37.55
N LEU A 38 0.25 -4.20 38.60
CA LEU A 38 1.01 -5.45 38.59
C LEU A 38 0.42 -6.48 37.62
N LEU A 39 -0.91 -6.59 37.56
CA LEU A 39 -1.58 -7.48 36.59
C LEU A 39 -1.27 -7.16 35.14
N ASN A 40 -1.06 -5.87 34.83
CA ASN A 40 -0.68 -5.46 33.47
C ASN A 40 0.81 -5.64 33.17
N MET A 41 1.62 -6.02 34.15
CA MET A 41 3.07 -6.24 34.01
C MET A 41 3.47 -7.71 34.12
N LEU A 42 2.53 -8.58 34.40
CA LEU A 42 2.70 -10.03 34.43
C LEU A 42 1.77 -10.68 33.41
N SER A 43 2.27 -11.69 32.73
CA SER A 43 1.43 -12.58 31.92
C SER A 43 0.41 -13.31 32.81
N SER A 44 -0.67 -13.82 32.21
CA SER A 44 -1.73 -14.54 32.95
C SER A 44 -1.23 -15.74 33.74
N ASP A 45 -0.16 -16.38 33.27
CA ASP A 45 0.54 -17.51 33.93
C ASP A 45 1.69 -17.08 34.84
N SER A 46 1.94 -15.77 34.98
CA SER A 46 3.02 -15.17 35.76
C SER A 46 4.45 -15.58 35.35
N THR A 47 4.63 -16.13 34.16
CA THR A 47 5.95 -16.55 33.66
C THR A 47 6.72 -15.41 32.99
N TYR A 48 6.02 -14.41 32.43
CA TYR A 48 6.61 -13.28 31.74
C TYR A 48 6.31 -11.97 32.45
N GLY A 49 7.34 -11.12 32.58
CA GLY A 49 7.20 -9.78 33.14
C GLY A 49 7.40 -8.70 32.06
N ALA A 50 6.66 -7.60 32.14
CA ALA A 50 6.83 -6.46 31.25
C ALA A 50 7.52 -5.28 31.96
N ILE A 51 8.33 -4.53 31.20
CA ILE A 51 8.84 -3.22 31.57
C ILE A 51 8.25 -2.21 30.62
N TRP A 52 7.47 -1.27 31.12
CA TRP A 52 6.87 -0.20 30.34
C TRP A 52 7.82 0.99 30.27
N LEU A 53 8.12 1.42 29.04
CA LEU A 53 9.01 2.53 28.77
C LEU A 53 8.26 3.64 28.02
N LYS A 54 8.18 4.84 28.61
CA LYS A 54 7.59 6.01 27.97
C LYS A 54 8.68 6.80 27.25
N LEU A 55 8.71 6.67 25.92
CA LEU A 55 9.67 7.38 25.06
C LEU A 55 9.39 8.88 25.05
N LYS A 56 10.43 9.72 25.14
CA LYS A 56 10.31 11.17 24.96
C LYS A 56 9.90 11.51 23.53
N ASP A 57 8.98 12.45 23.34
CA ASP A 57 8.52 12.86 22.01
C ASP A 57 9.66 13.37 21.13
N SER A 58 10.64 14.06 21.71
CA SER A 58 11.86 14.50 21.01
C SER A 58 12.71 13.35 20.45
N HIS A 59 12.50 12.12 20.89
CA HIS A 59 13.19 10.90 20.45
C HIS A 59 12.28 9.97 19.62
N ASN A 60 11.07 10.39 19.27
CA ASN A 60 10.12 9.61 18.49
C ASN A 60 10.24 9.83 16.96
N THR A 61 11.37 10.34 16.48
CA THR A 61 11.74 10.38 15.05
C THR A 61 12.45 9.09 14.66
N PHE A 62 12.49 8.75 13.37
CA PHE A 62 13.09 7.50 12.89
C PHE A 62 14.53 7.32 13.36
N ASP A 63 15.41 8.30 13.07
CA ASP A 63 16.83 8.21 13.42
C ASP A 63 17.06 8.03 14.92
N LYS A 64 16.33 8.81 15.72
CA LYS A 64 16.45 8.75 17.18
C LYS A 64 15.86 7.47 17.77
N ARG A 65 14.75 6.96 17.22
CA ARG A 65 14.20 5.64 17.63
C ARG A 65 15.21 4.52 17.40
N SER A 66 15.90 4.51 16.25
CA SER A 66 16.95 3.53 15.95
C SER A 66 18.05 3.53 17.01
N ILE A 67 18.48 4.72 17.48
CA ILE A 67 19.47 4.87 18.54
C ILE A 67 18.93 4.28 19.87
N VAL A 68 17.70 4.62 20.22
CA VAL A 68 17.05 4.12 21.45
C VAL A 68 16.91 2.59 21.44
N ILE A 69 16.47 2.03 20.33
CA ILE A 69 16.30 0.57 20.17
C ILE A 69 17.67 -0.14 20.27
N LYS A 70 18.70 0.43 19.62
CA LYS A 70 20.07 -0.09 19.72
C LYS A 70 20.60 -0.03 21.17
N PHE A 71 20.32 1.05 21.86
CA PHE A 71 20.66 1.21 23.29
C PHE A 71 19.98 0.14 24.13
N LEU A 72 18.66 -0.06 23.99
CA LEU A 72 17.91 -1.11 24.70
C LEU A 72 18.51 -2.49 24.43
N LYS A 73 18.70 -2.85 23.15
CA LYS A 73 19.32 -4.14 22.79
C LYS A 73 20.74 -4.33 23.34
N THR A 74 21.48 -3.24 23.54
CA THR A 74 22.83 -3.31 24.10
C THR A 74 22.80 -3.55 25.61
N ILE A 75 21.86 -2.92 26.32
CA ILE A 75 21.70 -3.12 27.77
C ILE A 75 21.18 -4.52 28.06
N THR A 76 20.14 -4.96 27.33
CA THR A 76 19.51 -6.26 27.57
C THR A 76 20.46 -7.43 27.33
N LYS A 77 21.40 -7.30 26.37
CA LYS A 77 22.46 -8.31 26.15
C LYS A 77 23.38 -8.57 27.34
N LYS A 78 23.39 -7.66 28.34
CA LYS A 78 24.19 -7.86 29.58
C LYS A 78 23.54 -8.87 30.55
N TYR A 79 22.27 -9.21 30.32
CA TYR A 79 21.51 -10.12 31.15
C TYR A 79 21.20 -11.38 30.36
N ASP A 80 21.37 -12.52 30.95
CA ASP A 80 21.09 -13.84 30.36
C ASP A 80 19.60 -14.19 30.45
N TRP A 81 18.78 -13.33 29.82
CA TRP A 81 17.32 -13.48 29.75
C TRP A 81 16.87 -13.34 28.31
N ASP A 82 15.77 -13.98 27.96
CA ASP A 82 15.11 -13.78 26.68
C ASP A 82 14.30 -12.48 26.71
N TRP A 83 14.64 -11.58 25.80
CA TRP A 83 14.02 -10.26 25.71
C TRP A 83 13.22 -10.12 24.43
N THR A 84 11.93 -9.76 24.58
CA THR A 84 11.04 -9.41 23.48
C THR A 84 10.74 -7.92 23.54
N PHE A 85 10.82 -7.25 22.39
CA PHE A 85 10.54 -5.82 22.28
C PHE A 85 9.25 -5.59 21.50
N SER A 86 8.32 -4.82 22.08
CA SER A 86 7.03 -4.51 21.48
C SER A 86 6.68 -3.03 21.62
N GLY A 87 5.60 -2.63 20.97
CA GLY A 87 5.06 -1.28 20.99
C GLY A 87 5.28 -0.53 19.67
N LEU A 88 4.46 0.51 19.45
CA LEU A 88 4.45 1.29 18.19
C LEU A 88 5.81 1.83 17.76
N PRO A 89 6.70 2.32 18.66
CA PRO A 89 8.03 2.77 18.24
C PRO A 89 8.87 1.66 17.61
N ILE A 90 8.78 0.43 18.11
CA ILE A 90 9.48 -0.74 17.59
C ILE A 90 8.92 -1.11 16.21
N VAL A 91 7.59 -1.23 16.11
CA VAL A 91 6.90 -1.56 14.85
C VAL A 91 7.26 -0.55 13.76
N ARG A 92 7.13 0.74 14.04
CA ARG A 92 7.44 1.82 13.09
C ARG A 92 8.90 1.80 12.64
N ASN A 93 9.83 1.54 13.55
CA ASN A 93 11.25 1.48 13.21
C ASN A 93 11.54 0.27 12.33
N THR A 94 11.04 -0.91 12.70
CA THR A 94 11.25 -2.16 11.94
C THR A 94 10.64 -2.07 10.54
N TYR A 95 9.50 -1.41 10.38
CA TYR A 95 8.90 -1.18 9.06
C TYR A 95 9.83 -0.35 8.15
N VAL A 96 10.41 0.73 8.69
CA VAL A 96 11.35 1.54 7.91
C VAL A 96 12.62 0.76 7.58
N ASP A 97 13.13 -0.04 8.52
CA ASP A 97 14.29 -0.92 8.28
C ASP A 97 13.98 -1.93 7.15
N TYR A 98 12.79 -2.54 7.14
CA TYR A 98 12.37 -3.44 6.06
C TYR A 98 12.28 -2.72 4.71
N MET A 99 11.75 -1.50 4.66
CA MET A 99 11.67 -0.68 3.45
C MET A 99 13.03 -0.35 2.86
N ILE A 100 13.99 0.01 3.72
CA ILE A 100 15.38 0.28 3.29
C ILE A 100 16.01 -1.01 2.74
N GLN A 101 15.85 -2.12 3.46
CA GLN A 101 16.35 -3.43 3.00
C GLN A 101 15.70 -3.87 1.69
N ASP A 102 14.41 -3.63 1.50
CA ASP A 102 13.69 -3.97 0.28
C ASP A 102 14.24 -3.21 -0.92
N ASN A 103 14.52 -1.91 -0.81
CA ASN A 103 15.17 -1.16 -1.90
C ASN A 103 16.54 -1.74 -2.27
N ILE A 104 17.36 -2.07 -1.28
CA ILE A 104 18.68 -2.69 -1.52
C ILE A 104 18.53 -4.05 -2.21
N LYS A 105 17.48 -4.82 -1.86
CA LYS A 105 17.18 -6.13 -2.46
C LYS A 105 16.57 -6.03 -3.86
N PHE A 106 15.78 -4.98 -4.16
CA PHE A 106 15.03 -4.87 -5.42
C PHE A 106 15.83 -4.23 -6.54
N ILE A 107 16.54 -3.13 -6.28
CA ILE A 107 17.19 -2.34 -7.34
C ILE A 107 18.21 -3.16 -8.13
N PRO A 108 19.15 -3.93 -7.51
CA PRO A 108 20.10 -4.72 -8.28
C PRO A 108 19.48 -5.82 -9.15
N PRO A 109 18.54 -6.68 -8.65
CA PRO A 109 17.89 -7.68 -9.48
C PRO A 109 17.02 -7.07 -10.59
N VAL A 110 16.28 -5.99 -10.31
CA VAL A 110 15.53 -5.25 -11.34
C VAL A 110 16.48 -4.75 -12.41
N GLY A 111 17.57 -4.08 -12.05
CA GLY A 111 18.60 -3.62 -12.99
C GLY A 111 19.17 -4.76 -13.83
N LEU A 112 19.49 -5.90 -13.20
CA LEU A 112 19.98 -7.09 -13.90
C LEU A 112 18.97 -7.64 -14.91
N ILE A 113 17.70 -7.76 -14.49
CA ILE A 113 16.62 -8.23 -15.37
C ILE A 113 16.44 -7.28 -16.56
N LEU A 114 16.47 -5.97 -16.31
CA LEU A 114 16.40 -4.96 -17.39
C LEU A 114 17.58 -5.11 -18.37
N ILE A 115 18.81 -5.30 -17.87
CA ILE A 115 19.98 -5.53 -18.70
C ILE A 115 19.79 -6.78 -19.58
N ILE A 116 19.38 -7.91 -18.98
CA ILE A 116 19.17 -9.17 -19.68
C ILE A 116 18.07 -9.04 -20.73
N ALA A 117 16.92 -8.46 -20.37
CA ALA A 117 15.79 -8.30 -21.27
C ALA A 117 16.13 -7.38 -22.44
N LEU A 118 16.75 -6.23 -22.21
CA LEU A 118 17.17 -5.30 -23.24
C LEU A 118 18.28 -5.89 -24.12
N ALA A 119 19.25 -6.59 -23.54
CA ALA A 119 20.31 -7.27 -24.30
C ALA A 119 19.73 -8.38 -25.19
N PHE A 120 18.77 -9.15 -24.68
CA PHE A 120 18.08 -10.18 -25.45
C PHE A 120 17.25 -9.59 -26.59
N LEU A 121 16.59 -8.44 -26.35
CA LEU A 121 15.76 -7.77 -27.37
C LEU A 121 16.60 -7.14 -28.46
N PHE A 122 17.54 -6.26 -28.08
CA PHE A 122 18.21 -5.37 -29.01
C PHE A 122 19.59 -5.87 -29.46
N ARG A 123 20.25 -6.75 -28.68
CA ARG A 123 21.59 -7.30 -28.97
C ARG A 123 22.68 -6.25 -29.23
N ARG A 124 22.44 -5.01 -28.82
CA ARG A 124 23.32 -3.85 -29.00
C ARG A 124 23.50 -3.17 -27.67
N TRP A 125 24.74 -3.08 -27.19
CA TRP A 125 25.02 -2.53 -25.86
C TRP A 125 24.47 -1.10 -25.66
N VAL A 126 24.51 -0.26 -26.74
CA VAL A 126 23.99 1.12 -26.69
C VAL A 126 22.50 1.14 -26.31
N TYR A 127 21.71 0.18 -26.83
CA TYR A 127 20.26 0.10 -26.59
C TYR A 127 19.92 -0.56 -25.24
N VAL A 128 20.92 -1.09 -24.56
CA VAL A 128 20.82 -1.55 -23.16
C VAL A 128 21.16 -0.41 -22.22
N VAL A 129 22.31 0.25 -22.48
CA VAL A 129 22.86 1.25 -21.55
C VAL A 129 22.05 2.54 -21.58
N LEU A 130 21.60 3.04 -22.75
CA LEU A 130 20.88 4.32 -22.82
C LEU A 130 19.54 4.31 -22.04
N PRO A 131 18.66 3.33 -22.18
CA PRO A 131 17.45 3.26 -21.35
C PRO A 131 17.75 3.21 -19.85
N LEU A 132 18.75 2.44 -19.45
CA LEU A 132 19.14 2.32 -18.03
C LEU A 132 19.64 3.64 -17.45
N ILE A 133 20.48 4.37 -18.21
CA ILE A 133 20.95 5.71 -17.82
C ILE A 133 19.76 6.69 -17.76
N THR A 134 18.84 6.64 -18.73
CA THR A 134 17.63 7.48 -18.75
C THR A 134 16.84 7.31 -17.46
N VAL A 135 16.58 6.07 -17.07
CA VAL A 135 15.81 5.77 -15.84
C VAL A 135 16.60 6.13 -14.58
N LEU A 136 17.91 5.90 -14.57
CA LEU A 136 18.77 6.31 -13.44
C LEU A 136 18.74 7.84 -13.24
N ILE A 137 18.88 8.62 -14.31
CA ILE A 137 18.77 10.08 -14.26
C ILE A 137 17.38 10.48 -13.74
N THR A 138 16.32 9.85 -14.24
CA THR A 138 14.94 10.09 -13.78
C THR A 138 14.80 9.86 -12.28
N ALA A 139 15.29 8.72 -11.79
CA ALA A 139 15.21 8.39 -10.37
C ALA A 139 16.00 9.39 -9.49
N ILE A 140 17.21 9.78 -9.92
CA ILE A 140 18.02 10.79 -9.22
C ILE A 140 17.30 12.15 -9.20
N TRP A 141 16.71 12.57 -10.31
CA TRP A 141 16.00 13.85 -10.37
C TRP A 141 14.77 13.85 -9.47
N ILE A 142 13.99 12.77 -9.45
CA ILE A 142 12.82 12.67 -8.57
C ILE A 142 13.24 12.69 -7.10
N LEU A 143 14.28 11.94 -6.70
CA LEU A 143 14.80 12.01 -5.33
C LEU A 143 15.31 13.41 -4.98
N GLY A 144 15.93 14.11 -5.94
CA GLY A 144 16.32 15.51 -5.79
C GLY A 144 15.12 16.44 -5.60
N ILE A 145 14.06 16.29 -6.41
CA ILE A 145 12.82 17.07 -6.30
C ILE A 145 12.13 16.81 -4.94
N MET A 146 12.07 15.54 -4.49
CA MET A 146 11.55 15.19 -3.17
C MET A 146 12.32 15.92 -2.06
N SER A 147 13.66 15.87 -2.11
CA SER A 147 14.52 16.51 -1.13
C SER A 147 14.33 18.04 -1.10
N ILE A 148 14.31 18.70 -2.26
CA ILE A 148 14.10 20.16 -2.37
C ILE A 148 12.70 20.56 -1.87
N SER A 149 11.69 19.69 -2.06
CA SER A 149 10.33 19.89 -1.57
C SER A 149 10.19 19.64 -0.05
N GLY A 150 11.28 19.32 0.66
CA GLY A 150 11.26 18.98 2.08
C GLY A 150 10.56 17.67 2.41
N LYS A 151 10.42 16.77 1.41
CA LYS A 151 9.76 15.48 1.55
C LYS A 151 10.78 14.36 1.63
N GLY A 152 10.75 13.59 2.74
CA GLY A 152 11.58 12.42 2.92
C GLY A 152 10.95 11.15 2.32
N LEU A 153 11.73 10.07 2.32
CA LEU A 153 11.21 8.74 2.01
C LEU A 153 10.30 8.27 3.16
N ASN A 154 9.10 7.84 2.81
CA ASN A 154 8.10 7.32 3.74
C ASN A 154 7.62 5.94 3.27
N VAL A 155 6.65 5.36 4.00
CA VAL A 155 6.08 4.01 3.77
C VAL A 155 5.60 3.77 2.32
N MET A 156 5.28 4.82 1.56
CA MET A 156 4.86 4.71 0.16
C MET A 156 5.96 5.17 -0.79
N THR A 157 6.56 6.32 -0.51
CA THR A 157 7.52 6.94 -1.45
C THR A 157 8.86 6.20 -1.55
N TYR A 158 9.17 5.28 -0.62
CA TYR A 158 10.36 4.44 -0.74
C TYR A 158 10.37 3.56 -2.01
N MET A 159 9.20 3.20 -2.53
CA MET A 159 9.06 2.40 -3.76
C MET A 159 9.26 3.22 -5.04
N VAL A 160 9.23 4.56 -4.97
CA VAL A 160 9.30 5.44 -6.14
C VAL A 160 10.51 5.14 -7.04
N PRO A 161 11.75 5.03 -6.54
CA PRO A 161 12.90 4.70 -7.38
C PRO A 161 12.72 3.35 -8.10
N THR A 162 12.34 2.31 -7.36
CA THR A 162 12.16 0.96 -7.92
C THR A 162 11.08 0.93 -9.00
N LEU A 163 9.94 1.58 -8.77
CA LEU A 163 8.86 1.65 -9.75
C LEU A 163 9.25 2.45 -11.00
N LEU A 164 9.99 3.54 -10.84
CA LEU A 164 10.51 4.30 -11.98
C LEU A 164 11.52 3.47 -12.80
N PHE A 165 12.33 2.62 -12.17
CA PHE A 165 13.19 1.67 -12.89
C PHE A 165 12.38 0.67 -13.71
N ILE A 166 11.25 0.20 -13.20
CA ILE A 166 10.40 -0.77 -13.89
C ILE A 166 9.62 -0.10 -15.03
N ILE A 167 8.95 1.02 -14.75
CA ILE A 167 8.00 1.66 -15.68
C ILE A 167 8.73 2.54 -16.71
N GLY A 168 9.73 3.30 -16.27
CA GLY A 168 10.39 4.32 -17.12
C GLY A 168 11.20 3.78 -18.29
N VAL A 169 11.47 2.47 -18.34
CA VAL A 169 12.16 1.83 -19.48
C VAL A 169 11.20 1.62 -20.66
N SER A 170 9.88 1.53 -20.44
CA SER A 170 8.89 1.20 -21.48
C SER A 170 8.96 2.16 -22.67
N ASP A 171 8.93 3.47 -22.43
CA ASP A 171 9.01 4.49 -23.50
C ASP A 171 10.27 4.33 -24.35
N SER A 172 11.40 4.04 -23.71
CA SER A 172 12.69 3.81 -24.39
C SER A 172 12.64 2.56 -25.29
N ILE A 173 11.99 1.48 -24.85
CA ILE A 173 11.82 0.25 -25.63
C ILE A 173 11.00 0.54 -26.89
N HIS A 174 9.88 1.23 -26.77
CA HIS A 174 9.02 1.58 -27.90
C HIS A 174 9.74 2.50 -28.89
N PHE A 175 10.43 3.54 -28.41
CA PHE A 175 11.22 4.45 -29.22
C PHE A 175 12.33 3.72 -30.00
N LEU A 176 13.14 2.92 -29.31
CA LEU A 176 14.27 2.19 -29.91
C LEU A 176 13.80 1.09 -30.87
N SER A 177 12.68 0.43 -30.56
CA SER A 177 12.07 -0.55 -31.48
C SER A 177 11.65 0.12 -32.80
N ARG A 178 11.05 1.31 -32.73
CA ARG A 178 10.66 2.06 -33.91
C ARG A 178 11.87 2.56 -34.70
N PHE A 179 12.89 3.06 -34.00
CA PHE A 179 14.15 3.46 -34.61
C PHE A 179 14.80 2.29 -35.36
N ASN A 180 14.84 1.09 -34.81
CA ASN A 180 15.40 -0.09 -35.47
C ASN A 180 14.70 -0.39 -36.81
N ILE A 181 13.38 -0.27 -36.88
CA ILE A 181 12.63 -0.52 -38.11
C ILE A 181 13.10 0.39 -39.24
N TYR A 182 13.44 1.64 -38.98
CA TYR A 182 13.96 2.56 -40.01
C TYR A 182 15.44 2.32 -40.29
N PHE A 183 16.25 2.16 -39.25
CA PHE A 183 17.69 2.01 -39.38
C PHE A 183 18.09 0.70 -40.08
N ASP A 184 17.41 -0.41 -39.78
CA ASP A 184 17.66 -1.72 -40.38
C ASP A 184 17.15 -1.79 -41.84
N LYS A 185 16.34 -0.81 -42.32
CA LYS A 185 16.03 -0.58 -43.73
C LYS A 185 17.12 0.16 -44.48
N GLY A 186 18.25 0.50 -43.82
CA GLY A 186 19.35 1.24 -44.43
C GLY A 186 19.16 2.75 -44.47
N ILE A 187 18.18 3.31 -43.77
CA ILE A 187 17.99 4.76 -43.68
C ILE A 187 19.09 5.34 -42.79
N GLU A 188 19.64 6.50 -43.16
CA GLU A 188 20.67 7.21 -42.41
C GLU A 188 20.25 7.44 -40.95
N LEU A 189 21.21 7.35 -39.99
CA LEU A 189 20.97 7.49 -38.55
C LEU A 189 20.14 8.73 -38.19
N LYS A 190 20.54 9.92 -38.67
CA LYS A 190 19.86 11.19 -38.36
C LYS A 190 18.40 11.18 -38.89
N LYS A 191 18.20 10.65 -40.09
CA LYS A 191 16.89 10.55 -40.70
C LYS A 191 16.02 9.50 -40.00
N SER A 192 16.59 8.36 -39.58
CA SER A 192 15.91 7.33 -38.81
C SER A 192 15.45 7.84 -37.45
N LEU A 193 16.30 8.61 -36.73
CA LEU A 193 15.93 9.25 -35.46
C LEU A 193 14.77 10.23 -35.65
N ARG A 194 14.86 11.11 -36.66
CA ARG A 194 13.79 12.08 -36.95
C ARG A 194 12.46 11.39 -37.25
N LEU A 195 12.46 10.39 -38.15
CA LEU A 195 11.24 9.63 -38.47
C LEU A 195 10.66 8.93 -37.26
N SER A 196 11.51 8.43 -36.37
CA SER A 196 11.06 7.78 -35.13
C SER A 196 10.44 8.78 -34.14
N MET A 197 11.01 9.99 -34.03
CA MET A 197 10.44 11.08 -33.24
C MET A 197 9.10 11.55 -33.81
N ASP A 198 8.99 11.71 -35.12
CA ASP A 198 7.76 12.13 -35.79
C ASP A 198 6.64 11.08 -35.63
N ASP A 199 6.98 9.78 -35.68
CA ASP A 199 6.01 8.68 -35.52
C ASP A 199 5.60 8.42 -34.06
N MET A 200 6.56 8.50 -33.11
CA MET A 200 6.36 8.04 -31.76
C MET A 200 6.18 9.18 -30.74
N GLY A 201 6.59 10.41 -31.08
CA GLY A 201 6.59 11.51 -30.10
C GLY A 201 5.23 11.79 -29.48
N ILE A 202 4.17 11.84 -30.30
CA ILE A 202 2.79 12.03 -29.83
C ILE A 202 2.29 10.79 -29.10
N ALA A 203 2.59 9.58 -29.59
CA ALA A 203 2.18 8.36 -28.95
C ALA A 203 2.77 8.25 -27.54
N LEU A 204 4.10 8.45 -27.41
CA LEU A 204 4.80 8.43 -26.13
C LEU A 204 4.33 9.54 -25.16
N PHE A 205 4.00 10.73 -25.68
CA PHE A 205 3.40 11.78 -24.85
C PHE A 205 2.06 11.33 -24.25
N LEU A 206 1.22 10.73 -25.07
CA LEU A 206 -0.12 10.31 -24.64
C LEU A 206 -0.07 9.12 -23.68
N THR A 207 0.83 8.18 -23.90
CA THR A 207 1.04 7.06 -22.98
C THR A 207 1.58 7.53 -21.64
N SER A 208 2.58 8.42 -21.65
CA SER A 208 3.09 9.03 -20.41
C SER A 208 2.02 9.88 -19.71
N LEU A 209 1.15 10.56 -20.47
CA LEU A 209 0.03 11.33 -19.90
C LEU A 209 -1.02 10.41 -19.26
N THR A 210 -1.43 9.33 -19.93
CA THR A 210 -2.41 8.38 -19.36
C THR A 210 -1.85 7.64 -18.14
N THR A 211 -0.57 7.27 -18.17
CA THR A 211 0.12 6.68 -17.02
C THR A 211 0.22 7.68 -15.86
N ALA A 212 0.59 8.94 -16.14
CA ALA A 212 0.60 9.98 -15.12
C ALA A 212 -0.79 10.21 -14.51
N ILE A 213 -1.87 10.19 -15.30
CA ILE A 213 -3.25 10.29 -14.80
C ILE A 213 -3.59 9.12 -13.89
N GLY A 214 -3.17 7.89 -14.22
CA GLY A 214 -3.32 6.73 -13.35
C GLY A 214 -2.70 6.95 -11.96
N PHE A 215 -1.49 7.54 -11.90
CA PHE A 215 -0.85 7.92 -10.64
C PHE A 215 -1.47 9.15 -9.98
N LEU A 216 -1.85 10.17 -10.73
CA LEU A 216 -2.50 11.37 -10.21
C LEU A 216 -3.90 11.08 -9.65
N ALA A 217 -4.53 9.99 -10.03
CA ALA A 217 -5.78 9.52 -9.39
C ALA A 217 -5.63 9.34 -7.87
N LEU A 218 -4.41 9.05 -7.40
CA LEU A 218 -4.09 8.92 -5.98
C LEU A 218 -4.21 10.25 -5.21
N LEU A 219 -4.27 11.39 -5.89
CA LEU A 219 -4.59 12.69 -5.27
C LEU A 219 -5.99 12.75 -4.66
N TYR A 220 -6.88 11.85 -5.08
CA TYR A 220 -8.21 11.73 -4.50
C TYR A 220 -8.20 11.12 -3.09
N SER A 221 -7.11 10.46 -2.71
CA SER A 221 -6.95 9.92 -1.35
C SER A 221 -6.95 11.02 -0.29
N SER A 222 -7.58 10.77 0.85
CA SER A 222 -7.53 11.63 2.03
C SER A 222 -6.17 11.63 2.75
N ILE A 223 -5.24 10.74 2.39
CA ILE A 223 -3.94 10.59 3.05
C ILE A 223 -2.82 11.24 2.22
N ALA A 224 -2.16 12.23 2.82
CA ALA A 224 -1.08 13.01 2.19
C ALA A 224 0.07 12.14 1.64
N ILE A 225 0.44 11.07 2.33
CA ILE A 225 1.52 10.15 1.91
C ILE A 225 1.19 9.46 0.57
N VAL A 226 -0.07 9.10 0.35
CA VAL A 226 -0.54 8.49 -0.90
C VAL A 226 -0.58 9.53 -2.04
N GLN A 227 -1.02 10.76 -1.73
CA GLN A 227 -1.00 11.87 -2.69
C GLN A 227 0.43 12.18 -3.15
N GLU A 228 1.38 12.30 -2.20
CA GLU A 228 2.80 12.53 -2.49
C GLU A 228 3.37 11.45 -3.40
N PHE A 229 3.10 10.19 -3.10
CA PHE A 229 3.52 9.06 -3.93
C PHE A 229 3.02 9.19 -5.38
N GLY A 230 1.72 9.50 -5.56
CA GLY A 230 1.11 9.71 -6.87
C GLY A 230 1.78 10.82 -7.66
N VAL A 231 2.00 11.98 -7.04
CA VAL A 231 2.64 13.14 -7.68
C VAL A 231 4.06 12.86 -8.09
N PHE A 232 4.88 12.26 -7.21
CA PHE A 232 6.28 12.01 -7.52
C PHE A 232 6.46 10.98 -8.64
N ILE A 233 5.66 9.91 -8.67
CA ILE A 233 5.76 8.94 -9.77
C ILE A 233 5.22 9.54 -11.08
N ALA A 234 4.10 10.25 -11.07
CA ALA A 234 3.58 10.92 -12.26
C ALA A 234 4.60 11.90 -12.85
N SER A 235 5.27 12.69 -11.99
CA SER A 235 6.37 13.57 -12.38
C SER A 235 7.55 12.77 -12.97
N GLY A 236 7.89 11.63 -12.36
CA GLY A 236 8.95 10.75 -12.81
C GLY A 236 8.66 10.16 -14.21
N VAL A 237 7.44 9.70 -14.44
CA VAL A 237 7.01 9.20 -15.76
C VAL A 237 7.15 10.29 -16.83
N PHE A 238 6.74 11.51 -16.51
CA PHE A 238 6.88 12.63 -17.45
C PHE A 238 8.34 13.01 -17.72
N ILE A 239 9.20 12.98 -16.71
CA ILE A 239 10.64 13.20 -16.86
C ILE A 239 11.27 12.08 -17.71
N ALA A 240 10.89 10.81 -17.49
CA ALA A 240 11.38 9.69 -18.28
C ALA A 240 11.02 9.85 -19.78
N TYR A 241 9.79 10.27 -20.08
CA TYR A 241 9.35 10.62 -21.43
C TYR A 241 10.23 11.72 -22.06
N LEU A 242 10.42 12.84 -21.36
CA LEU A 242 11.26 13.93 -21.87
C LEU A 242 12.68 13.48 -22.14
N LEU A 243 13.27 12.71 -21.24
CA LEU A 243 14.62 12.16 -21.43
C LEU A 243 14.67 11.14 -22.57
N THR A 244 13.64 10.33 -22.75
CA THR A 244 13.56 9.38 -23.88
C THR A 244 13.61 10.12 -25.23
N LEU A 245 12.91 11.24 -25.36
CA LEU A 245 12.89 12.02 -26.62
C LEU A 245 14.07 12.99 -26.79
N THR A 246 14.78 13.34 -25.74
CA THR A 246 15.89 14.30 -25.80
C THR A 246 17.25 13.63 -25.61
N PHE A 247 17.43 12.89 -24.50
CA PHE A 247 18.71 12.30 -24.14
C PHE A 247 19.07 11.12 -25.05
N ILE A 248 18.14 10.18 -25.29
CA ILE A 248 18.44 8.99 -26.13
C ILE A 248 18.86 9.38 -27.56
N PRO A 249 18.11 10.20 -28.32
CA PRO A 249 18.51 10.61 -29.66
C PRO A 249 19.86 11.36 -29.66
N SER A 250 20.07 12.24 -28.69
CA SER A 250 21.32 13.00 -28.57
C SER A 250 22.53 12.10 -28.35
N MET A 251 22.42 11.15 -27.43
CA MET A 251 23.48 10.18 -27.16
C MET A 251 23.71 9.22 -28.34
N MET A 252 22.65 8.81 -29.04
CA MET A 252 22.81 8.01 -30.26
C MET A 252 23.55 8.75 -31.36
N MET A 253 23.38 10.06 -31.50
CA MET A 253 24.17 10.87 -32.44
C MET A 253 25.63 10.94 -32.06
N ILE A 254 25.96 11.04 -30.76
CA ILE A 254 27.35 11.04 -30.25
C ILE A 254 28.00 9.67 -30.45
N LEU A 255 27.26 8.60 -30.15
CA LEU A 255 27.74 7.21 -30.19
C LEU A 255 27.59 6.56 -31.59
N LYS A 256 27.47 7.36 -32.64
CA LYS A 256 27.20 6.94 -34.02
C LYS A 256 28.03 5.75 -34.50
N SER A 257 29.33 5.71 -34.19
CA SER A 257 30.25 4.64 -34.58
C SER A 257 29.94 3.27 -33.97
N SER A 258 29.21 3.26 -32.85
CA SER A 258 28.87 2.04 -32.11
C SER A 258 27.54 1.43 -32.51
N ILE A 259 26.78 2.08 -33.42
CA ILE A 259 25.47 1.64 -33.85
C ILE A 259 25.59 0.92 -35.20
N LYS A 260 25.51 -0.42 -35.17
CA LYS A 260 25.57 -1.26 -36.38
C LYS A 260 24.18 -1.82 -36.73
N SER A 261 23.87 -2.07 -37.99
CA SER A 261 22.65 -2.76 -38.42
C SER A 261 22.67 -4.23 -37.95
N ALA A 262 21.51 -4.78 -37.60
CA ALA A 262 21.42 -6.18 -37.15
C ALA A 262 21.37 -7.14 -38.33
N ASP A 263 21.88 -8.38 -38.10
CA ASP A 263 21.74 -9.47 -39.06
C ASP A 263 20.29 -9.94 -39.16
N LYS A 264 19.76 -10.04 -40.36
CA LYS A 264 18.32 -10.33 -40.63
C LYS A 264 17.88 -11.78 -40.32
N SER A 265 18.78 -12.68 -39.95
CA SER A 265 18.51 -14.14 -39.94
C SER A 265 17.66 -14.69 -38.80
N GLU A 266 17.42 -13.93 -37.72
CA GLU A 266 16.72 -14.45 -36.52
C GLU A 266 15.36 -13.79 -36.17
N GLU A 267 14.95 -12.77 -36.90
CA GLU A 267 13.62 -12.15 -36.72
C GLU A 267 12.47 -13.16 -36.90
N THR A 268 12.67 -14.17 -37.75
CA THR A 268 11.65 -15.16 -38.12
C THR A 268 11.11 -16.04 -36.97
N LYS A 269 11.90 -16.28 -35.93
CA LYS A 269 11.44 -17.13 -34.82
C LYS A 269 10.56 -16.39 -33.81
N ARG A 270 10.82 -15.10 -33.57
CA ARG A 270 10.07 -14.27 -32.60
C ARG A 270 8.67 -13.93 -33.12
N PHE A 271 8.51 -13.77 -34.41
CA PHE A 271 7.22 -13.52 -35.06
C PHE A 271 6.25 -14.71 -35.04
N LYS A 272 6.72 -15.96 -34.79
CA LYS A 272 5.84 -17.14 -34.81
C LYS A 272 4.71 -17.09 -33.77
N LEU A 273 4.99 -16.61 -32.55
CA LEU A 273 3.97 -16.49 -31.50
C LEU A 273 2.91 -15.46 -31.87
N LEU A 274 3.35 -14.26 -32.26
CA LEU A 274 2.46 -13.15 -32.64
C LEU A 274 1.64 -13.48 -33.89
N LYS A 275 2.25 -14.19 -34.86
CA LYS A 275 1.55 -14.68 -36.05
C LYS A 275 0.44 -15.69 -35.69
N LYS A 276 0.65 -16.53 -34.64
CA LYS A 276 -0.40 -17.41 -34.13
C LYS A 276 -1.57 -16.62 -33.53
N PHE A 277 -1.30 -15.58 -32.74
CA PHE A 277 -2.35 -14.68 -32.23
C PHE A 277 -3.10 -13.99 -33.38
N SER A 278 -2.38 -13.42 -34.35
CA SER A 278 -2.98 -12.81 -35.55
C SER A 278 -3.91 -13.78 -36.29
N THR A 279 -3.48 -15.05 -36.46
CA THR A 279 -4.29 -16.09 -37.12
C THR A 279 -5.56 -16.44 -36.32
N ILE A 280 -5.46 -16.54 -34.98
CA ILE A 280 -6.62 -16.84 -34.12
C ILE A 280 -7.63 -15.69 -34.18
N VAL A 281 -7.16 -14.46 -34.02
CA VAL A 281 -7.99 -13.25 -34.07
C VAL A 281 -8.71 -13.11 -35.41
N LYS A 282 -7.99 -13.35 -36.51
CA LYS A 282 -8.56 -13.33 -37.87
C LYS A 282 -9.65 -14.35 -38.08
N ASN A 283 -9.38 -15.61 -37.71
CA ASN A 283 -10.26 -16.73 -38.03
C ASN A 283 -11.43 -16.90 -37.03
N ARG A 284 -11.29 -16.45 -35.78
CA ARG A 284 -12.25 -16.72 -34.70
C ARG A 284 -12.53 -15.52 -33.78
N PRO A 285 -12.77 -14.30 -34.31
CA PRO A 285 -12.90 -13.08 -33.49
C PRO A 285 -14.09 -13.18 -32.49
N LYS A 286 -15.22 -13.76 -32.90
CA LYS A 286 -16.39 -13.96 -32.03
C LYS A 286 -16.09 -14.89 -30.86
N GLN A 287 -15.30 -15.97 -31.10
CA GLN A 287 -14.93 -16.92 -30.03
C GLN A 287 -13.96 -16.28 -29.04
N VAL A 288 -13.03 -15.45 -29.49
CA VAL A 288 -12.11 -14.70 -28.61
C VAL A 288 -12.91 -13.77 -27.69
N VAL A 289 -13.85 -13.00 -28.24
CA VAL A 289 -14.69 -12.10 -27.44
C VAL A 289 -15.56 -12.88 -26.45
N ALA A 290 -16.22 -13.97 -26.91
CA ALA A 290 -17.06 -14.80 -26.05
C ALA A 290 -16.26 -15.44 -24.91
N PHE A 291 -15.04 -15.95 -25.18
CA PHE A 291 -14.14 -16.52 -24.19
C PHE A 291 -13.67 -15.47 -23.18
N SER A 292 -13.28 -14.27 -23.66
CA SER A 292 -12.89 -13.16 -22.78
C SER A 292 -14.04 -12.74 -21.86
N LEU A 293 -15.26 -12.63 -22.38
CA LEU A 293 -16.43 -12.29 -21.58
C LEU A 293 -16.77 -13.40 -20.55
N MET A 294 -16.67 -14.66 -20.95
CA MET A 294 -16.88 -15.80 -20.02
C MET A 294 -15.87 -15.75 -18.86
N LEU A 295 -14.59 -15.56 -19.16
CA LEU A 295 -13.56 -15.41 -18.11
C LEU A 295 -13.83 -14.18 -17.24
N THR A 296 -14.20 -13.05 -17.84
CA THR A 296 -14.53 -11.83 -17.09
C THR A 296 -15.68 -12.07 -16.12
N THR A 297 -16.74 -12.77 -16.56
CA THR A 297 -17.89 -13.11 -15.69
C THR A 297 -17.48 -14.03 -14.54
N LEU A 298 -16.61 -15.02 -14.81
CA LEU A 298 -16.08 -15.92 -13.79
C LEU A 298 -15.30 -15.13 -12.71
N PHE A 299 -14.36 -14.28 -13.15
CA PHE A 299 -13.53 -13.49 -12.22
C PHE A 299 -14.32 -12.35 -11.54
N LEU A 300 -15.39 -11.84 -12.15
CA LEU A 300 -16.31 -10.93 -11.50
C LEU A 300 -16.99 -11.61 -10.29
N GLY A 301 -17.38 -12.90 -10.42
CA GLY A 301 -17.87 -13.69 -9.29
C GLY A 301 -16.85 -13.83 -8.15
N GLY A 302 -15.56 -13.91 -8.47
CA GLY A 302 -14.49 -13.85 -7.47
C GLY A 302 -14.36 -12.46 -6.85
N ALA A 303 -14.40 -11.40 -7.67
CA ALA A 303 -14.28 -10.02 -7.20
C ALA A 303 -15.37 -9.63 -6.19
N LEU A 304 -16.57 -10.18 -6.32
CA LEU A 304 -17.66 -9.99 -5.35
C LEU A 304 -17.43 -10.64 -3.98
N LYS A 305 -16.43 -11.52 -3.86
CA LYS A 305 -16.05 -12.18 -2.59
C LYS A 305 -14.91 -11.48 -1.87
N VAL A 306 -14.35 -10.42 -2.46
CA VAL A 306 -13.23 -9.69 -1.87
C VAL A 306 -13.69 -8.95 -0.63
N ASN A 307 -12.94 -9.06 0.44
CA ASN A 307 -13.10 -8.29 1.67
C ASN A 307 -11.98 -7.24 1.84
N THR A 308 -12.17 -6.32 2.77
CA THR A 308 -11.18 -5.29 3.12
C THR A 308 -10.52 -5.55 4.48
N GLY A 309 -10.83 -6.70 5.08
CA GLY A 309 -10.38 -7.07 6.43
C GLY A 309 -8.90 -7.35 6.48
N SER A 310 -8.10 -6.36 6.88
CA SER A 310 -6.67 -6.52 7.15
C SER A 310 -6.38 -6.33 8.64
N SER A 311 -5.37 -7.03 9.16
CA SER A 311 -4.86 -6.87 10.52
C SER A 311 -3.37 -6.52 10.51
N LEU A 312 -2.83 -6.05 11.62
CA LEU A 312 -1.42 -5.65 11.71
C LEU A 312 -0.47 -6.83 11.46
N LEU A 313 -0.74 -7.96 12.09
CA LEU A 313 0.10 -9.16 11.96
C LEU A 313 0.00 -9.77 10.56
N SER A 314 -1.14 -9.63 9.89
CA SER A 314 -1.33 -10.13 8.53
C SER A 314 -0.47 -9.41 7.48
N ASP A 315 0.10 -8.25 7.82
CA ASP A 315 1.01 -7.49 6.96
C ASP A 315 2.46 -7.97 7.05
N LEU A 316 2.77 -8.79 8.06
CA LEU A 316 4.12 -9.28 8.34
C LEU A 316 4.28 -10.74 7.92
N HIS A 317 5.46 -11.07 7.42
CA HIS A 317 5.76 -12.47 7.14
C HIS A 317 5.82 -13.28 8.46
N PRO A 318 5.14 -14.44 8.56
CA PRO A 318 5.07 -15.24 9.81
C PRO A 318 6.42 -15.64 10.40
N GLN A 319 7.47 -15.70 9.57
CA GLN A 319 8.84 -16.02 9.99
C GLN A 319 9.66 -14.78 10.38
N SER A 320 9.11 -13.58 10.27
CA SER A 320 9.82 -12.36 10.66
C SER A 320 9.93 -12.26 12.19
N SER A 321 11.05 -11.73 12.69
CA SER A 321 11.24 -11.55 14.14
C SER A 321 10.14 -10.66 14.74
N LEU A 322 9.73 -9.60 14.03
CA LEU A 322 8.69 -8.71 14.50
C LEU A 322 7.33 -9.42 14.63
N TYR A 323 6.97 -10.29 13.67
CA TYR A 323 5.73 -11.09 13.78
C TYR A 323 5.76 -11.99 15.01
N ILE A 324 6.87 -12.71 15.21
CA ILE A 324 7.05 -13.63 16.34
C ILE A 324 6.98 -12.87 17.67
N ASP A 325 7.69 -11.73 17.76
CA ASP A 325 7.70 -10.89 18.97
C ASP A 325 6.30 -10.36 19.30
N LEU A 326 5.58 -9.81 18.32
CA LEU A 326 4.22 -9.30 18.51
C LEU A 326 3.24 -10.43 18.89
N LYS A 327 3.34 -11.58 18.23
CA LYS A 327 2.48 -12.73 18.54
C LYS A 327 2.73 -13.30 19.93
N ASN A 328 3.97 -13.32 20.38
CA ASN A 328 4.32 -13.70 21.74
C ASN A 328 3.71 -12.73 22.75
N VAL A 329 3.87 -11.42 22.54
CA VAL A 329 3.29 -10.39 23.41
C VAL A 329 1.76 -10.48 23.45
N GLU A 330 1.12 -10.70 22.30
CA GLU A 330 -0.33 -10.92 22.23
C GLU A 330 -0.76 -12.10 23.10
N ASN A 331 -0.06 -13.22 22.99
CA ASN A 331 -0.37 -14.44 23.75
C ASN A 331 -0.12 -14.26 25.28
N TRP A 332 0.92 -13.51 25.66
CA TRP A 332 1.28 -13.32 27.07
C TRP A 332 0.45 -12.25 27.77
N PHE A 333 0.08 -11.18 27.07
CA PHE A 333 -0.55 -9.99 27.67
C PHE A 333 -1.96 -9.69 27.11
N GLY A 334 -2.49 -10.57 26.24
CA GLY A 334 -3.86 -10.48 25.73
C GLY A 334 -4.08 -9.46 24.62
N GLY A 335 -3.01 -8.81 24.13
CA GLY A 335 -3.12 -7.87 23.01
C GLY A 335 -1.84 -7.11 22.71
N ILE A 336 -1.83 -6.48 21.55
CA ILE A 336 -0.66 -5.74 21.02
C ILE A 336 -0.97 -4.29 20.62
N LEU A 337 -2.24 -3.96 20.43
CA LEU A 337 -2.66 -2.62 20.02
C LEU A 337 -3.66 -2.03 21.02
N PRO A 338 -3.47 -0.78 21.46
CA PRO A 338 -4.37 -0.15 22.39
C PRO A 338 -5.71 0.21 21.75
N MET A 339 -6.78 -0.09 22.48
CA MET A 339 -8.10 0.46 22.31
C MET A 339 -8.42 1.35 23.51
N GLU A 340 -8.98 2.50 23.28
CA GLU A 340 -9.33 3.46 24.30
C GLU A 340 -10.80 3.84 24.16
N ILE A 341 -11.47 4.01 25.29
CA ILE A 341 -12.84 4.51 25.34
C ILE A 341 -12.84 5.75 26.22
N ILE A 342 -13.21 6.87 25.62
CA ILE A 342 -13.32 8.17 26.27
C ILE A 342 -14.77 8.40 26.66
N ILE A 343 -14.99 8.62 27.95
CA ILE A 343 -16.30 8.97 28.49
C ILE A 343 -16.25 10.42 28.94
N SER A 344 -17.14 11.25 28.42
CA SER A 344 -17.29 12.67 28.77
C SER A 344 -18.72 12.98 29.16
N LYS A 345 -18.88 13.92 30.07
CA LYS A 345 -20.21 14.46 30.44
C LYS A 345 -20.49 15.75 29.70
N ASN A 346 -21.76 16.06 29.49
CA ASN A 346 -22.19 17.35 28.95
C ASN A 346 -21.92 18.45 30.01
N ASP A 347 -21.47 19.62 29.56
CA ASP A 347 -21.13 20.79 30.44
C ASP A 347 -22.30 21.27 31.33
N SER A 348 -23.54 20.96 30.92
CA SER A 348 -24.73 21.29 31.70
C SER A 348 -24.91 20.43 32.98
N VAL A 349 -24.07 19.39 33.18
CA VAL A 349 -24.19 18.46 34.30
C VAL A 349 -23.13 18.77 35.34
N GLU A 350 -23.54 19.27 36.51
CA GLU A 350 -22.68 19.63 37.65
C GLU A 350 -22.29 18.47 38.55
N LYS A 351 -21.99 17.28 37.95
CA LYS A 351 -21.51 16.11 38.71
C LYS A 351 -20.00 15.95 38.52
N PRO A 352 -19.22 15.56 39.55
CA PRO A 352 -17.81 15.20 39.38
C PRO A 352 -17.67 13.94 38.52
N MET A 353 -16.53 13.75 37.85
CA MET A 353 -16.32 12.56 37.02
C MET A 353 -16.24 11.26 37.82
N HIS A 354 -15.99 11.32 39.14
CA HIS A 354 -16.05 10.19 40.08
C HIS A 354 -17.44 10.06 40.75
N ASP A 355 -18.49 10.72 40.22
CA ASP A 355 -19.88 10.54 40.72
C ASP A 355 -20.29 9.07 40.65
N LYS A 356 -21.05 8.63 41.67
CA LYS A 356 -21.52 7.25 41.84
C LYS A 356 -22.25 6.69 40.60
N ASP A 357 -23.08 7.50 39.95
CA ASP A 357 -23.83 7.05 38.77
C ASP A 357 -22.88 6.88 37.59
N ILE A 358 -21.91 7.80 37.41
CA ILE A 358 -20.89 7.67 36.37
C ILE A 358 -20.06 6.41 36.58
N MET A 359 -19.57 6.19 37.80
CA MET A 359 -18.78 5.02 38.16
C MET A 359 -19.53 3.70 37.93
N ARG A 360 -20.85 3.68 38.18
CA ARG A 360 -21.68 2.50 37.87
C ARG A 360 -21.73 2.23 36.34
N HIS A 361 -21.88 3.25 35.53
CA HIS A 361 -21.86 3.08 34.07
C HIS A 361 -20.49 2.64 33.55
N VAL A 362 -19.40 3.21 34.09
CA VAL A 362 -18.03 2.80 33.77
C VAL A 362 -17.78 1.34 34.13
N LYS A 363 -18.19 0.90 35.35
CA LYS A 363 -18.08 -0.50 35.78
C LYS A 363 -18.84 -1.46 34.86
N ASN A 364 -20.06 -1.10 34.47
CA ASN A 364 -20.85 -1.92 33.54
C ASN A 364 -20.20 -2.05 32.18
N LEU A 365 -19.62 -0.97 31.65
CA LEU A 365 -18.89 -1.00 30.39
C LEU A 365 -17.60 -1.82 30.51
N GLN A 366 -16.84 -1.64 31.56
CA GLN A 366 -15.62 -2.41 31.80
C GLN A 366 -15.91 -3.91 31.94
N ASN A 367 -16.96 -4.29 32.65
CA ASN A 367 -17.40 -5.69 32.74
C ASN A 367 -17.78 -6.24 31.34
N LYS A 368 -18.45 -5.43 30.51
CA LYS A 368 -18.77 -5.82 29.12
C LYS A 368 -17.50 -6.05 28.32
N LEU A 369 -16.50 -5.16 28.41
CA LEU A 369 -15.20 -5.29 27.74
C LEU A 369 -14.42 -6.51 28.21
N THR A 370 -14.37 -6.75 29.52
CA THR A 370 -13.71 -7.93 30.11
C THR A 370 -14.37 -9.23 29.63
N ASN A 371 -15.70 -9.27 29.52
CA ASN A 371 -16.40 -10.44 29.00
C ASN A 371 -16.16 -10.66 27.48
N MET A 372 -15.97 -9.59 26.72
CA MET A 372 -15.64 -9.68 25.29
C MET A 372 -14.18 -10.10 25.07
N PHE A 373 -13.28 -9.62 25.93
CA PHE A 373 -11.84 -9.84 25.83
C PHE A 373 -11.25 -10.27 27.19
N PRO A 374 -11.46 -11.53 27.58
CA PRO A 374 -11.05 -12.00 28.92
C PRO A 374 -9.54 -11.98 29.18
N GLN A 375 -8.74 -12.04 28.11
CA GLN A 375 -7.28 -12.01 28.21
C GLN A 375 -6.71 -10.58 28.20
N SER A 376 -7.51 -9.59 27.80
CA SER A 376 -7.10 -8.18 27.75
C SER A 376 -7.29 -7.54 29.12
N ASN A 377 -6.26 -6.85 29.58
CA ASN A 377 -6.33 -6.09 30.82
C ASN A 377 -6.85 -4.67 30.55
N TRP A 378 -8.01 -4.36 31.12
CA TRP A 378 -8.66 -3.06 31.01
C TRP A 378 -8.36 -2.22 32.24
N ILE A 379 -7.84 -1.02 32.03
CA ILE A 379 -7.52 -0.04 33.09
C ILE A 379 -8.49 1.13 32.96
N SER A 380 -9.10 1.51 34.06
CA SER A 380 -9.96 2.68 34.17
C SER A 380 -9.85 3.27 35.59
N MET A 381 -10.28 4.53 35.72
CA MET A 381 -10.40 5.16 37.04
C MET A 381 -11.26 4.30 38.00
N GLN A 382 -12.37 3.79 37.49
CA GLN A 382 -13.27 2.92 38.26
C GLN A 382 -12.54 1.69 38.87
N ARG A 383 -11.70 1.03 38.03
CA ARG A 383 -10.98 -0.16 38.48
C ARG A 383 -9.94 0.19 39.56
N VAL A 384 -9.25 1.30 39.42
CA VAL A 384 -8.29 1.76 40.45
C VAL A 384 -9.00 2.07 41.75
N LEU A 385 -10.12 2.78 41.71
CA LEU A 385 -10.92 3.08 42.91
C LEU A 385 -11.49 1.82 43.56
N GLU A 386 -11.96 0.86 42.75
CA GLU A 386 -12.51 -0.41 43.24
C GLU A 386 -11.44 -1.27 43.92
N GLU A 387 -10.21 -1.33 43.42
CA GLU A 387 -9.11 -2.04 44.03
C GLU A 387 -8.71 -1.44 45.40
N VAL A 388 -8.59 -0.11 45.44
CA VAL A 388 -8.26 0.56 46.73
C VAL A 388 -9.40 0.39 47.73
N LEU A 389 -10.66 0.47 47.29
CA LEU A 389 -11.80 0.19 48.17
C LEU A 389 -11.73 -1.24 48.72
N TYR A 390 -11.44 -2.21 47.87
CA TYR A 390 -11.34 -3.61 48.27
C TYR A 390 -10.20 -3.85 49.30
N GLU A 391 -9.07 -3.16 49.14
CA GLU A 391 -7.97 -3.20 50.12
C GLU A 391 -8.36 -2.57 51.46
N MET A 392 -9.14 -1.48 51.43
CA MET A 392 -9.60 -0.80 52.64
C MET A 392 -10.75 -1.56 53.33
N ASN A 393 -11.72 -2.04 52.58
CA ASN A 393 -12.89 -2.75 53.08
C ASN A 393 -13.44 -3.76 52.03
N PRO A 394 -13.02 -5.01 52.09
CA PRO A 394 -13.43 -6.06 51.16
C PRO A 394 -14.93 -6.39 51.14
N THR A 395 -15.69 -5.88 52.09
CA THR A 395 -17.13 -6.16 52.21
C THR A 395 -18.02 -5.15 51.52
N LEU A 396 -17.46 -4.02 51.09
CA LEU A 396 -18.18 -2.97 50.38
C LEU A 396 -18.24 -3.22 48.86
N ASP A 397 -19.44 -3.16 48.34
CA ASP A 397 -19.63 -3.23 46.89
C ASP A 397 -19.28 -1.91 46.20
N PHE A 398 -18.64 -1.97 45.06
CA PHE A 398 -18.37 -0.80 44.20
C PHE A 398 -19.54 -0.51 43.25
N PRO A 399 -19.97 0.75 43.03
CA PRO A 399 -19.50 1.96 43.68
C PRO A 399 -20.13 2.15 45.08
N PRO A 400 -19.36 2.56 46.09
CA PRO A 400 -19.86 2.87 47.44
C PRO A 400 -20.74 4.16 47.42
N ASP A 401 -21.01 4.74 48.59
CA ASP A 401 -21.61 6.08 48.64
C ASP A 401 -20.66 7.16 48.15
N GLN A 402 -21.18 8.38 47.88
CA GLN A 402 -20.41 9.47 47.29
C GLN A 402 -19.28 9.97 48.21
N GLU A 403 -19.51 9.99 49.53
CA GLU A 403 -18.50 10.43 50.50
C GLU A 403 -17.26 9.52 50.46
N THR A 404 -17.48 8.22 50.44
CA THR A 404 -16.41 7.23 50.29
C THR A 404 -15.70 7.37 48.94
N LEU A 405 -16.43 7.63 47.84
CA LEU A 405 -15.82 7.88 46.54
C LEU A 405 -14.94 9.14 46.52
N ASP A 406 -15.37 10.21 47.18
CA ASP A 406 -14.58 11.44 47.27
C ASP A 406 -13.28 11.19 48.07
N GLN A 407 -13.33 10.41 49.14
CA GLN A 407 -12.14 9.99 49.90
C GLN A 407 -11.20 9.12 49.05
N LEU A 408 -11.72 8.10 48.38
CA LEU A 408 -10.96 7.23 47.50
C LEU A 408 -10.28 8.04 46.37
N TYR A 409 -11.02 8.96 45.76
CA TYR A 409 -10.50 9.84 44.75
C TYR A 409 -9.32 10.68 45.25
N MET A 410 -9.41 11.29 46.46
CA MET A 410 -8.32 12.06 47.04
C MET A 410 -7.06 11.23 47.27
N ILE A 411 -7.22 9.97 47.72
CA ILE A 411 -6.10 9.06 48.00
C ILE A 411 -5.43 8.56 46.71
N THR A 412 -6.20 8.43 45.61
CA THR A 412 -5.72 7.83 44.36
C THR A 412 -5.38 8.83 43.31
N GLN A 413 -5.40 10.15 43.60
CA GLN A 413 -5.27 11.22 42.62
C GLN A 413 -4.02 11.07 41.71
N ASP A 414 -2.87 10.76 42.26
CA ASP A 414 -1.62 10.55 41.54
C ASP A 414 -1.68 9.32 40.61
N GLN A 415 -2.47 8.31 41.00
CA GLN A 415 -2.58 7.04 40.25
C GLN A 415 -3.52 7.16 39.05
N ILE A 416 -4.54 8.01 39.14
CA ILE A 416 -5.57 8.19 38.13
C ILE A 416 -5.30 9.40 37.19
N GLU A 417 -4.27 10.19 37.44
CA GLU A 417 -3.94 11.40 36.66
C GLU A 417 -3.89 11.12 35.15
N THR A 418 -3.35 9.97 34.74
CA THR A 418 -3.27 9.59 33.32
C THR A 418 -4.60 9.06 32.76
N LEU A 419 -5.59 8.80 33.60
CA LEU A 419 -6.89 8.21 33.24
C LEU A 419 -8.02 9.25 33.22
N ILE A 420 -7.74 10.50 33.64
CA ILE A 420 -8.69 11.58 33.68
C ILE A 420 -8.10 12.85 33.09
N ASN A 421 -8.92 13.59 32.35
CA ASN A 421 -8.63 14.96 31.93
C ASN A 421 -9.63 15.88 32.65
N PHE A 422 -9.14 16.63 33.65
CA PHE A 422 -9.98 17.50 34.50
C PHE A 422 -10.51 18.72 33.72
N GLU A 423 -9.68 19.30 32.84
CA GLU A 423 -10.06 20.49 32.09
C GLU A 423 -11.21 20.20 31.13
N GLU A 424 -11.22 19.00 30.53
CA GLU A 424 -12.21 18.58 29.56
C GLU A 424 -13.32 17.69 30.13
N ASN A 425 -13.34 17.43 31.45
CA ASN A 425 -14.31 16.52 32.08
C ASN A 425 -14.40 15.14 31.39
N LYS A 426 -13.26 14.53 31.13
CA LYS A 426 -13.15 13.24 30.43
C LYS A 426 -12.45 12.19 31.27
N ILE A 427 -12.93 10.95 31.23
CA ILE A 427 -12.25 9.78 31.76
C ILE A 427 -11.99 8.78 30.66
N ARG A 428 -10.93 8.00 30.83
CA ARG A 428 -10.44 7.03 29.87
C ARG A 428 -10.50 5.62 30.42
N ILE A 429 -11.00 4.69 29.61
CA ILE A 429 -10.79 3.25 29.78
C ILE A 429 -9.78 2.85 28.69
N SER A 430 -8.71 2.17 29.08
CA SER A 430 -7.66 1.74 28.15
C SER A 430 -7.42 0.25 28.30
N GLY A 431 -7.25 -0.46 27.18
CA GLY A 431 -6.91 -1.88 27.16
C GLY A 431 -6.19 -2.25 25.87
N MET A 432 -5.48 -3.37 25.88
CA MET A 432 -4.83 -3.92 24.69
C MET A 432 -5.74 -4.96 24.06
N LEU A 433 -5.94 -4.87 22.74
CA LEU A 433 -6.69 -5.85 21.98
C LEU A 433 -5.76 -6.83 21.24
N PRO A 434 -6.20 -8.09 21.05
CA PRO A 434 -5.54 -8.99 20.11
C PRO A 434 -5.58 -8.42 18.70
N ASP A 435 -4.83 -9.00 17.78
CA ASP A 435 -4.79 -8.58 16.38
C ASP A 435 -6.11 -8.90 15.68
N LEU A 436 -7.05 -7.96 15.71
CA LEU A 436 -8.33 -8.06 15.02
C LEU A 436 -8.21 -7.54 13.59
N ASN A 437 -8.98 -8.13 12.69
CA ASN A 437 -9.20 -7.54 11.37
C ASN A 437 -10.31 -6.48 11.40
N SER A 438 -10.45 -5.70 10.31
CA SER A 438 -11.42 -4.61 10.23
C SER A 438 -12.88 -5.07 10.41
N ASP A 439 -13.22 -6.28 9.95
CA ASP A 439 -14.59 -6.81 10.06
C ASP A 439 -14.90 -7.23 11.50
N GLU A 440 -13.94 -7.88 12.16
CA GLU A 440 -14.03 -8.25 13.58
C GLU A 440 -14.14 -7.02 14.47
N LEU A 441 -13.31 -5.99 14.21
CA LEU A 441 -13.39 -4.74 14.96
C LEU A 441 -14.75 -4.07 14.80
N LYS A 442 -15.31 -4.06 13.60
CA LYS A 442 -16.64 -3.49 13.34
C LYS A 442 -17.73 -4.20 14.17
N ILE A 443 -17.67 -5.51 14.29
CA ILE A 443 -18.61 -6.27 15.16
C ILE A 443 -18.46 -5.84 16.63
N VAL A 444 -17.21 -5.60 17.08
CA VAL A 444 -16.92 -5.10 18.42
C VAL A 444 -17.51 -3.70 18.60
N GLU A 445 -17.25 -2.77 17.67
CA GLU A 445 -17.77 -1.41 17.71
C GLU A 445 -19.31 -1.39 17.72
N ASP A 446 -19.96 -2.10 16.81
CA ASP A 446 -21.44 -2.20 16.72
C ASP A 446 -22.04 -2.77 18.03
N THR A 447 -21.37 -3.76 18.63
CA THR A 447 -21.80 -4.36 19.90
C THR A 447 -21.69 -3.36 21.06
N LEU A 448 -20.57 -2.63 21.12
CA LEU A 448 -20.35 -1.60 22.14
C LEU A 448 -21.29 -0.41 21.96
N GLU A 449 -21.48 0.09 20.76
CA GLU A 449 -22.41 1.18 20.45
C GLU A 449 -23.85 0.81 20.85
N THR A 450 -24.28 -0.41 20.56
CA THR A 450 -25.60 -0.91 20.96
C THR A 450 -25.72 -0.96 22.49
N PHE A 451 -24.68 -1.43 23.18
CA PHE A 451 -24.64 -1.46 24.65
C PHE A 451 -24.70 -0.04 25.23
N ILE A 452 -23.88 0.89 24.71
CA ILE A 452 -23.82 2.28 25.14
C ILE A 452 -25.18 2.96 24.96
N LYS A 453 -25.78 2.83 23.76
CA LYS A 453 -27.09 3.41 23.44
C LYS A 453 -28.19 2.94 24.40
N ASN A 454 -28.14 1.70 24.84
CA ASN A 454 -29.17 1.10 25.71
C ASN A 454 -28.94 1.34 27.21
N LYS A 455 -27.69 1.53 27.63
CA LYS A 455 -27.32 1.56 29.06
C LYS A 455 -26.82 2.91 29.55
N PHE A 456 -26.39 3.79 28.65
CA PHE A 456 -25.85 5.09 29.05
C PHE A 456 -26.90 6.19 28.90
N PRO A 457 -26.94 7.14 29.85
CA PRO A 457 -27.82 8.30 29.73
C PRO A 457 -27.31 9.25 28.64
N LYS A 458 -28.18 10.02 28.01
CA LYS A 458 -27.86 10.94 26.91
C LYS A 458 -26.87 12.07 27.27
N TRP A 459 -26.69 12.34 28.56
CA TRP A 459 -25.75 13.36 29.03
C TRP A 459 -24.31 12.83 29.18
N LEU A 460 -24.09 11.53 29.03
CA LEU A 460 -22.76 10.92 28.89
C LEU A 460 -22.50 10.59 27.42
N SER A 461 -21.44 11.17 26.89
CA SER A 461 -20.90 10.82 25.56
C SER A 461 -19.80 9.79 25.72
N VAL A 462 -19.82 8.76 24.90
CA VAL A 462 -18.82 7.70 24.90
C VAL A 462 -18.25 7.59 23.49
N VAL A 463 -16.92 7.71 23.36
CA VAL A 463 -16.20 7.65 22.08
C VAL A 463 -15.21 6.48 22.14
N ILE A 464 -15.33 5.56 21.20
CA ILE A 464 -14.38 4.47 20.98
C ILE A 464 -13.24 5.00 20.13
N THR A 465 -12.00 4.86 20.59
CA THR A 465 -10.81 5.38 19.90
C THR A 465 -9.58 4.52 20.26
N GLY A 466 -8.41 5.01 19.98
CA GLY A 466 -7.15 4.29 20.21
C GLY A 466 -6.48 3.93 18.89
N THR A 467 -5.28 3.42 18.96
CA THR A 467 -4.49 3.15 17.75
C THR A 467 -5.15 2.12 16.83
N MET A 468 -5.75 1.06 17.42
CA MET A 468 -6.35 0.00 16.62
C MET A 468 -7.60 0.45 15.88
N PRO A 469 -8.65 1.01 16.51
CA PRO A 469 -9.83 1.48 15.81
C PRO A 469 -9.50 2.54 14.74
N VAL A 470 -8.62 3.49 15.08
CA VAL A 470 -8.22 4.54 14.13
C VAL A 470 -7.49 3.96 12.92
N ALA A 471 -6.56 3.03 13.12
CA ALA A 471 -5.79 2.43 12.03
C ALA A 471 -6.68 1.60 11.09
N LEU A 472 -7.55 0.74 11.64
CA LEU A 472 -8.40 -0.14 10.84
C LEU A 472 -9.51 0.64 10.12
N ASN A 473 -10.14 1.61 10.76
CA ASN A 473 -11.13 2.47 10.13
C ASN A 473 -10.50 3.34 9.03
N THR A 474 -9.30 3.91 9.28
CA THR A 474 -8.55 4.64 8.26
C THR A 474 -8.26 3.76 7.04
N ASN A 475 -7.92 2.49 7.25
CA ASN A 475 -7.64 1.54 6.17
C ASN A 475 -8.87 1.32 5.27
N ASN A 476 -10.05 1.18 5.86
CA ASN A 476 -11.31 1.02 5.11
C ASN A 476 -11.65 2.28 4.29
N TYR A 477 -11.54 3.47 4.87
CA TYR A 477 -11.77 4.73 4.15
C TYR A 477 -10.77 4.90 3.00
N LEU A 478 -9.49 4.55 3.23
CA LEU A 478 -8.46 4.58 2.19
C LEU A 478 -8.81 3.71 0.99
N VAL A 479 -9.26 2.50 1.22
CA VAL A 479 -9.62 1.60 0.12
C VAL A 479 -10.75 2.20 -0.71
N LEU A 480 -11.78 2.78 -0.08
CA LEU A 480 -12.89 3.46 -0.77
C LEU A 480 -12.42 4.69 -1.56
N ASP A 481 -11.57 5.54 -0.98
CA ASP A 481 -10.98 6.69 -1.65
C ASP A 481 -10.19 6.27 -2.89
N LEU A 482 -9.38 5.21 -2.78
CA LEU A 482 -8.56 4.71 -3.87
C LEU A 482 -9.41 4.12 -5.01
N PHE A 483 -10.52 3.44 -4.71
CA PHE A 483 -11.47 3.00 -5.74
C PHE A 483 -12.18 4.18 -6.42
N SER A 484 -12.50 5.22 -5.67
CA SER A 484 -13.06 6.45 -6.25
C SER A 484 -12.06 7.15 -7.17
N GLY A 485 -10.80 7.25 -6.75
CA GLY A 485 -9.69 7.74 -7.58
C GLY A 485 -9.50 6.91 -8.85
N PHE A 486 -9.54 5.57 -8.74
CA PHE A 486 -9.51 4.67 -9.90
C PHE A 486 -10.65 4.95 -10.87
N GLY A 487 -11.89 5.14 -10.38
CA GLY A 487 -13.04 5.48 -11.21
C GLY A 487 -12.84 6.79 -11.98
N LEU A 488 -12.30 7.81 -11.31
CA LEU A 488 -11.94 9.08 -11.95
C LEU A 488 -10.87 8.90 -13.03
N ALA A 489 -9.79 8.16 -12.74
CA ALA A 489 -8.75 7.86 -13.74
C ALA A 489 -9.35 7.17 -14.97
N PHE A 490 -10.21 6.18 -14.76
CA PHE A 490 -10.88 5.46 -15.84
C PHE A 490 -11.71 6.40 -16.73
N ILE A 491 -12.46 7.33 -16.14
CA ILE A 491 -13.25 8.32 -16.86
C ILE A 491 -12.34 9.28 -17.65
N PHE A 492 -11.29 9.85 -17.02
CA PHE A 492 -10.38 10.77 -17.70
C PHE A 492 -9.64 10.10 -18.86
N ILE A 493 -9.13 8.89 -18.65
CA ILE A 493 -8.46 8.12 -19.70
C ILE A 493 -9.43 7.80 -20.85
N SER A 494 -10.68 7.41 -20.54
CA SER A 494 -11.72 7.16 -21.54
C SER A 494 -12.04 8.40 -22.38
N ILE A 495 -12.08 9.57 -21.75
CA ILE A 495 -12.26 10.86 -22.45
C ILE A 495 -11.08 11.14 -23.37
N ILE A 496 -9.84 10.99 -22.89
CA ILE A 496 -8.63 11.20 -23.70
C ILE A 496 -8.62 10.26 -24.90
N MET A 497 -8.92 8.97 -24.69
CA MET A 497 -9.01 7.99 -25.78
C MET A 497 -10.10 8.37 -26.80
N SER A 498 -11.25 8.84 -26.34
CA SER A 498 -12.35 9.27 -27.20
C SER A 498 -11.99 10.51 -28.02
N LEU A 499 -11.34 11.50 -27.40
CA LEU A 499 -10.88 12.72 -28.07
C LEU A 499 -9.76 12.44 -29.07
N LEU A 500 -8.80 11.60 -28.70
CA LEU A 500 -7.67 11.23 -29.54
C LEU A 500 -8.11 10.61 -30.87
N PHE A 501 -9.04 9.68 -30.79
CA PHE A 501 -9.54 8.99 -31.99
C PHE A 501 -10.79 9.65 -32.60
N LEU A 502 -11.20 10.83 -32.09
CA LEU A 502 -12.40 11.56 -32.52
C LEU A 502 -13.65 10.66 -32.59
N SER A 503 -13.74 9.69 -31.67
CA SER A 503 -14.78 8.67 -31.69
C SER A 503 -15.04 8.12 -30.29
N PHE A 504 -16.19 8.42 -29.73
CA PHE A 504 -16.63 7.86 -28.43
C PHE A 504 -16.68 6.32 -28.47
N ARG A 505 -17.07 5.75 -29.62
CA ARG A 505 -17.10 4.30 -29.80
C ARG A 505 -15.72 3.65 -29.69
N ILE A 506 -14.68 4.29 -30.25
CA ILE A 506 -13.29 3.79 -30.14
C ILE A 506 -12.80 3.94 -28.71
N GLY A 507 -13.10 5.06 -28.07
CA GLY A 507 -12.78 5.26 -26.67
C GLY A 507 -13.33 4.12 -25.80
N LEU A 508 -14.60 3.76 -25.94
CA LEU A 508 -15.21 2.66 -25.20
C LEU A 508 -14.61 1.29 -25.56
N ILE A 509 -14.41 1.01 -26.86
CA ILE A 509 -13.82 -0.27 -27.32
C ILE A 509 -12.39 -0.43 -26.77
N SER A 510 -11.62 0.64 -26.72
CA SER A 510 -10.24 0.61 -26.21
C SER A 510 -10.15 0.41 -24.70
N MET A 511 -11.19 0.78 -23.95
CA MET A 511 -11.17 0.63 -22.49
C MET A 511 -11.55 -0.78 -22.01
N LEU A 512 -12.26 -1.58 -22.84
CA LEU A 512 -12.63 -2.95 -22.46
C LEU A 512 -11.41 -3.85 -22.21
N PRO A 513 -10.37 -3.90 -23.07
CA PRO A 513 -9.15 -4.67 -22.82
C PRO A 513 -8.42 -4.25 -21.54
N ASN A 514 -8.56 -2.97 -21.14
CA ASN A 514 -7.90 -2.43 -19.95
C ASN A 514 -8.69 -2.66 -18.65
N LEU A 515 -10.02 -2.82 -18.72
CA LEU A 515 -10.86 -3.11 -17.56
C LEU A 515 -10.80 -4.60 -17.18
N ILE A 516 -10.75 -5.49 -18.16
CA ILE A 516 -10.74 -6.95 -17.95
C ILE A 516 -9.57 -7.40 -17.07
N PRO A 517 -8.32 -6.96 -17.26
CA PRO A 517 -7.20 -7.33 -16.39
C PRO A 517 -7.42 -6.96 -14.93
N ILE A 518 -8.09 -5.83 -14.68
CA ILE A 518 -8.39 -5.35 -13.32
C ILE A 518 -9.46 -6.21 -12.67
N ILE A 519 -10.53 -6.57 -13.42
CA ILE A 519 -11.54 -7.51 -12.93
C ILE A 519 -10.92 -8.89 -12.65
N PHE A 520 -9.99 -9.32 -13.51
CA PHE A 520 -9.27 -10.58 -13.34
C PHE A 520 -8.42 -10.55 -12.05
N ALA A 521 -7.68 -9.48 -11.82
CA ALA A 521 -6.88 -9.30 -10.61
C ALA A 521 -7.74 -9.25 -9.34
N ALA A 522 -8.85 -8.49 -9.37
CA ALA A 522 -9.80 -8.45 -8.26
C ALA A 522 -10.44 -9.83 -8.01
N GLY A 523 -10.82 -10.54 -9.07
CA GLY A 523 -11.36 -11.89 -8.96
C GLY A 523 -10.35 -12.90 -8.40
N TYR A 524 -9.08 -12.79 -8.78
CA TYR A 524 -7.99 -13.59 -8.21
C TYR A 524 -7.88 -13.37 -6.70
N LEU A 525 -7.90 -12.10 -6.24
CA LEU A 525 -7.89 -11.77 -4.80
C LEU A 525 -9.04 -12.45 -4.06
N GLY A 526 -10.27 -12.35 -4.59
CA GLY A 526 -11.45 -12.93 -3.96
C GLY A 526 -11.44 -14.46 -3.93
N PHE A 527 -10.94 -15.11 -4.98
CA PHE A 527 -10.80 -16.58 -4.98
C PHE A 527 -9.71 -17.07 -4.03
N MET A 528 -8.63 -16.30 -3.84
CA MET A 528 -7.55 -16.61 -2.91
C MET A 528 -7.83 -16.16 -1.47
N GLY A 529 -8.96 -15.47 -1.21
CA GLY A 529 -9.27 -14.94 0.10
C GLY A 529 -8.29 -13.83 0.56
N ILE A 530 -7.62 -13.17 -0.38
CA ILE A 530 -6.67 -12.09 -0.08
C ILE A 530 -7.44 -10.78 0.08
N PRO A 531 -7.38 -10.11 1.24
CA PRO A 531 -8.09 -8.86 1.46
C PRO A 531 -7.48 -7.72 0.64
N ILE A 532 -8.34 -6.79 0.18
CA ILE A 532 -7.86 -5.55 -0.42
C ILE A 532 -7.31 -4.63 0.67
N ARG A 533 -6.04 -4.29 0.52
CA ARG A 533 -5.28 -3.36 1.36
C ARG A 533 -4.92 -2.12 0.54
N PRO A 534 -4.57 -0.98 1.16
CA PRO A 534 -4.21 0.22 0.41
C PRO A 534 -3.17 0.01 -0.69
N PRO A 535 -2.05 -0.72 -0.50
CA PRO A 535 -1.09 -0.99 -1.58
C PRO A 535 -1.70 -1.77 -2.76
N ILE A 536 -2.63 -2.69 -2.49
CA ILE A 536 -3.34 -3.44 -3.54
C ILE A 536 -4.33 -2.54 -4.28
N ALA A 537 -5.09 -1.70 -3.56
CA ALA A 537 -6.01 -0.75 -4.18
C ALA A 537 -5.29 0.26 -5.08
N ILE A 538 -4.12 0.75 -4.65
CA ILE A 538 -3.22 1.59 -5.45
C ILE A 538 -2.82 0.87 -6.75
N THR A 539 -2.58 -0.45 -6.68
CA THR A 539 -2.19 -1.26 -7.86
C THR A 539 -3.19 -1.15 -9.00
N PHE A 540 -4.49 -1.09 -8.72
CA PHE A 540 -5.52 -1.01 -9.76
C PHE A 540 -5.41 0.29 -10.56
N SER A 541 -5.19 1.44 -9.91
CA SER A 541 -4.99 2.72 -10.58
C SER A 541 -3.69 2.76 -11.40
N ILE A 542 -2.61 2.22 -10.85
CA ILE A 542 -1.30 2.13 -11.50
C ILE A 542 -1.38 1.22 -12.73
N CYS A 543 -1.91 0.02 -12.55
CA CYS A 543 -2.01 -0.97 -13.63
C CYS A 543 -2.95 -0.50 -14.75
N LEU A 544 -4.02 0.26 -14.43
CA LEU A 544 -4.84 0.89 -15.46
C LEU A 544 -4.02 1.86 -16.31
N GLY A 545 -3.25 2.75 -15.68
CA GLY A 545 -2.40 3.71 -16.40
C GLY A 545 -1.36 3.03 -17.30
N ILE A 546 -0.75 1.94 -16.82
CA ILE A 546 0.27 1.19 -17.59
C ILE A 546 -0.36 0.32 -18.67
N ALA A 547 -1.50 -0.32 -18.41
CA ALA A 547 -2.18 -1.19 -19.39
C ALA A 547 -2.67 -0.41 -20.61
N VAL A 548 -3.15 0.82 -20.41
CA VAL A 548 -3.59 1.69 -21.50
C VAL A 548 -2.46 2.06 -22.47
N ASP A 549 -1.19 2.03 -22.03
CA ASP A 549 -0.01 2.28 -22.86
C ASP A 549 0.04 1.33 -24.07
N ASP A 550 -0.06 0.02 -23.83
CA ASP A 550 -0.06 -1.00 -24.89
C ASP A 550 -1.25 -0.83 -25.85
N SER A 551 -2.45 -0.60 -25.31
CA SER A 551 -3.65 -0.30 -26.13
C SER A 551 -3.49 0.93 -27.02
N LEU A 552 -2.87 2.01 -26.51
CA LEU A 552 -2.58 3.23 -27.26
C LEU A 552 -1.60 2.95 -28.40
N HIS A 553 -0.48 2.29 -28.14
CA HIS A 553 0.51 1.94 -29.16
C HIS A 553 -0.10 1.06 -30.25
N PHE A 554 -0.94 0.09 -29.86
CA PHE A 554 -1.67 -0.76 -30.80
C PHE A 554 -2.59 0.08 -31.70
N LEU A 555 -3.44 0.92 -31.13
CA LEU A 555 -4.40 1.73 -31.88
C LEU A 555 -3.73 2.77 -32.77
N PHE A 556 -2.65 3.41 -32.31
CA PHE A 556 -1.87 4.34 -33.16
C PHE A 556 -1.31 3.64 -34.37
N ARG A 557 -0.72 2.47 -34.21
CA ARG A 557 -0.18 1.70 -35.32
C ARG A 557 -1.28 1.23 -36.26
N PHE A 558 -2.37 0.73 -35.73
CA PHE A 558 -3.54 0.34 -36.51
C PHE A 558 -4.06 1.50 -37.37
N TRP A 559 -4.15 2.71 -36.78
CA TRP A 559 -4.56 3.90 -37.53
C TRP A 559 -3.59 4.29 -38.65
N GLN A 560 -2.29 4.19 -38.41
CA GLN A 560 -1.28 4.43 -39.46
C GLN A 560 -1.44 3.44 -40.62
N GLU A 561 -1.61 2.15 -40.34
CA GLU A 561 -1.83 1.12 -41.35
C GLU A 561 -3.13 1.39 -42.16
N ARG A 562 -4.20 1.77 -41.47
CA ARG A 562 -5.47 2.13 -42.12
C ARG A 562 -5.37 3.37 -43.02
N LYS A 563 -4.60 4.36 -42.61
CA LYS A 563 -4.35 5.59 -43.39
C LYS A 563 -3.54 5.30 -44.65
N ASN A 564 -2.68 4.31 -44.63
CA ASN A 564 -1.87 3.87 -45.76
C ASN A 564 -2.65 2.95 -46.74
N ASN A 565 -3.97 3.01 -46.76
CA ASN A 565 -4.89 2.22 -47.61
C ASN A 565 -4.82 0.68 -47.42
N SER A 566 -4.28 0.19 -46.32
CA SER A 566 -4.35 -1.23 -45.98
C SER A 566 -5.81 -1.64 -45.73
N ASN A 567 -6.22 -2.82 -46.17
CA ASN A 567 -7.51 -3.35 -45.79
C ASN A 567 -7.53 -3.64 -44.25
N LEU A 568 -8.72 -3.86 -43.68
CA LEU A 568 -8.87 -4.06 -42.23
C LEU A 568 -8.01 -5.23 -41.70
N GLU A 569 -8.01 -6.30 -42.46
CA GLU A 569 -7.30 -7.55 -42.09
C GLU A 569 -5.78 -7.36 -42.09
N THR A 570 -5.23 -6.79 -43.15
CA THR A 570 -3.79 -6.52 -43.24
C THR A 570 -3.35 -5.47 -42.24
N ALA A 571 -4.16 -4.45 -41.96
CA ALA A 571 -3.85 -3.44 -40.95
C ALA A 571 -3.74 -4.06 -39.55
N ILE A 572 -4.68 -4.94 -39.18
CA ILE A 572 -4.65 -5.63 -37.87
C ILE A 572 -3.47 -6.61 -37.79
N SER A 573 -3.25 -7.43 -38.83
CA SER A 573 -2.13 -8.40 -38.86
C SER A 573 -0.78 -7.70 -38.74
N ASN A 574 -0.55 -6.66 -39.53
CA ASN A 574 0.68 -5.87 -39.50
C ASN A 574 0.89 -5.20 -38.12
N THR A 575 -0.18 -4.72 -37.51
CA THR A 575 -0.11 -4.10 -36.19
C THR A 575 0.29 -5.13 -35.14
N ILE A 576 -0.34 -6.32 -35.08
CA ILE A 576 0.02 -7.39 -34.17
C ILE A 576 1.48 -7.82 -34.36
N GLU A 577 1.91 -7.99 -35.61
CA GLU A 577 3.25 -8.48 -35.93
C GLU A 577 4.34 -7.45 -35.61
N THR A 578 4.12 -6.17 -35.85
CA THR A 578 5.13 -5.11 -35.67
C THR A 578 5.13 -4.52 -34.26
N THR A 579 3.98 -4.02 -33.80
CA THR A 579 3.87 -3.37 -32.49
C THR A 579 3.78 -4.39 -31.36
N GLY A 580 3.12 -5.52 -31.61
CA GLY A 580 2.98 -6.58 -30.61
C GLY A 580 4.31 -7.14 -30.11
N LEU A 581 5.41 -7.07 -30.88
CA LEU A 581 6.74 -7.48 -30.39
C LEU A 581 7.29 -6.49 -29.35
N ALA A 582 7.12 -5.19 -29.58
CA ALA A 582 7.52 -4.15 -28.63
C ALA A 582 6.68 -4.28 -27.35
N MET A 583 5.35 -4.45 -27.47
CA MET A 583 4.43 -4.69 -26.35
C MET A 583 4.80 -5.95 -25.57
N LEU A 584 5.07 -7.09 -26.23
CA LEU A 584 5.51 -8.32 -25.56
C LEU A 584 6.78 -8.09 -24.73
N THR A 585 7.69 -7.29 -25.28
CA THR A 585 8.97 -7.04 -24.60
C THR A 585 8.80 -6.11 -23.41
N SER A 586 8.07 -4.99 -23.57
CA SER A 586 7.74 -4.09 -22.46
C SER A 586 7.01 -4.86 -21.36
N THR A 587 6.03 -5.72 -21.71
CA THR A 587 5.32 -6.56 -20.75
C THR A 587 6.25 -7.53 -20.00
N ILE A 588 7.15 -8.24 -20.70
CA ILE A 588 8.12 -9.15 -20.06
C ILE A 588 9.00 -8.37 -19.09
N VAL A 589 9.47 -7.20 -19.46
CA VAL A 589 10.30 -6.33 -18.60
C VAL A 589 9.51 -5.90 -17.37
N LEU A 590 8.30 -5.37 -17.57
CA LEU A 590 7.43 -4.90 -16.49
C LEU A 590 7.06 -6.03 -15.53
N VAL A 591 6.56 -7.16 -16.05
CA VAL A 591 6.17 -8.34 -15.27
C VAL A 591 7.35 -8.87 -14.46
N SER A 592 8.52 -9.02 -15.10
CA SER A 592 9.72 -9.49 -14.41
C SER A 592 10.17 -8.52 -13.31
N GLY A 593 10.09 -7.20 -13.57
CA GLY A 593 10.38 -6.17 -12.56
C GLY A 593 9.44 -6.23 -11.37
N PHE A 594 8.13 -6.36 -11.62
CA PHE A 594 7.14 -6.50 -10.54
C PHE A 594 7.29 -7.83 -9.78
N LEU A 595 7.70 -8.93 -10.43
CA LEU A 595 7.97 -10.19 -9.76
C LEU A 595 9.17 -10.10 -8.80
N VAL A 596 10.16 -9.24 -9.04
CA VAL A 596 11.24 -9.00 -8.06
C VAL A 596 10.70 -8.45 -6.75
N ILE A 597 9.68 -7.59 -6.80
CA ILE A 597 9.07 -6.99 -5.61
C ILE A 597 8.41 -8.05 -4.71
N THR A 598 8.08 -9.23 -5.25
CA THR A 598 7.46 -10.31 -4.47
C THR A 598 8.36 -10.88 -3.36
N VAL A 599 9.67 -10.60 -3.41
CA VAL A 599 10.65 -11.02 -2.39
C VAL A 599 10.64 -10.10 -1.15
N SER A 600 9.74 -9.12 -1.09
CA SER A 600 9.60 -8.21 0.05
C SER A 600 9.35 -8.95 1.37
N ASN A 601 9.92 -8.42 2.45
CA ASN A 601 9.61 -8.85 3.81
C ASN A 601 8.20 -8.40 4.26
N PHE A 602 7.57 -7.50 3.49
CA PHE A 602 6.28 -6.92 3.76
C PHE A 602 5.23 -7.53 2.83
N ILE A 603 4.24 -8.25 3.40
CA ILE A 603 3.24 -8.99 2.60
C ILE A 603 2.47 -8.08 1.64
N PRO A 604 1.99 -6.87 2.02
CA PRO A 604 1.29 -5.99 1.09
C PRO A 604 2.14 -5.59 -0.13
N THR A 605 3.44 -5.37 0.05
CA THR A 605 4.38 -5.05 -1.03
C THR A 605 4.59 -6.26 -1.94
N SER A 606 4.75 -7.45 -1.37
CA SER A 606 4.84 -8.70 -2.14
C SER A 606 3.58 -8.94 -2.97
N GLN A 607 2.39 -8.77 -2.38
CA GLN A 607 1.11 -8.89 -3.08
C GLN A 607 0.95 -7.85 -4.18
N PHE A 608 1.38 -6.60 -3.95
CA PHE A 608 1.44 -5.56 -4.99
C PHE A 608 2.22 -6.05 -6.22
N GLY A 609 3.40 -6.66 -6.02
CA GLY A 609 4.21 -7.21 -7.10
C GLY A 609 3.48 -8.33 -7.88
N VAL A 610 2.87 -9.30 -7.18
CA VAL A 610 2.11 -10.40 -7.80
C VAL A 610 0.92 -9.88 -8.61
N ILE A 611 0.11 -9.01 -8.01
CA ILE A 611 -1.11 -8.49 -8.64
C ILE A 611 -0.76 -7.64 -9.87
N SER A 612 0.27 -6.80 -9.79
CA SER A 612 0.75 -6.02 -10.93
C SER A 612 1.22 -6.94 -12.07
N ALA A 613 1.99 -7.98 -11.75
CA ALA A 613 2.48 -8.94 -12.75
C ALA A 613 1.33 -9.70 -13.44
N ILE A 614 0.33 -10.17 -12.67
CA ILE A 614 -0.88 -10.82 -13.22
C ILE A 614 -1.65 -9.85 -14.11
N THR A 615 -1.94 -8.65 -13.61
CA THR A 615 -2.72 -7.64 -14.33
C THR A 615 -2.09 -7.28 -15.66
N LEU A 616 -0.78 -7.00 -15.69
CA LEU A 616 -0.06 -6.62 -16.91
C LEU A 616 0.06 -7.79 -17.90
N THR A 617 0.20 -9.02 -17.41
CA THR A 617 0.19 -10.21 -18.27
C THR A 617 -1.17 -10.38 -18.96
N VAL A 618 -2.26 -10.23 -18.22
CA VAL A 618 -3.63 -10.30 -18.78
C VAL A 618 -3.89 -9.12 -19.70
N ALA A 619 -3.41 -7.91 -19.39
CA ALA A 619 -3.52 -6.72 -20.25
C ALA A 619 -2.88 -6.96 -21.61
N PHE A 620 -1.64 -7.44 -21.65
CA PHE A 620 -0.99 -7.79 -22.92
C PHE A 620 -1.80 -8.81 -23.73
N ILE A 621 -2.29 -9.88 -23.08
CA ILE A 621 -3.09 -10.91 -23.77
C ILE A 621 -4.37 -10.30 -24.34
N THR A 622 -5.06 -9.44 -23.60
CA THR A 622 -6.29 -8.78 -24.06
C THR A 622 -6.01 -7.78 -25.18
N ASP A 623 -4.89 -7.06 -25.14
CA ASP A 623 -4.51 -6.11 -26.19
C ASP A 623 -4.12 -6.77 -27.51
N VAL A 624 -3.50 -7.95 -27.49
CA VAL A 624 -3.15 -8.66 -28.73
C VAL A 624 -4.23 -9.62 -29.22
N THR A 625 -5.28 -9.87 -28.43
CA THR A 625 -6.36 -10.80 -28.81
C THR A 625 -7.73 -10.13 -28.84
N LEU A 626 -8.18 -9.57 -27.73
CA LEU A 626 -9.52 -9.00 -27.60
C LEU A 626 -9.66 -7.68 -28.36
N LEU A 627 -8.71 -6.74 -28.18
CA LEU A 627 -8.76 -5.44 -28.86
C LEU A 627 -8.87 -5.59 -30.39
N PRO A 628 -7.97 -6.35 -31.05
CA PRO A 628 -8.10 -6.55 -32.50
C PRO A 628 -9.36 -7.34 -32.87
N SER A 629 -9.84 -8.28 -32.03
CA SER A 629 -11.11 -8.99 -32.29
C SER A 629 -12.30 -8.03 -32.26
N LEU A 630 -12.32 -7.08 -31.33
CA LEU A 630 -13.34 -6.03 -31.26
C LEU A 630 -13.29 -5.10 -32.49
N LEU A 631 -12.10 -4.77 -32.99
CA LEU A 631 -11.93 -3.98 -34.20
C LEU A 631 -12.41 -4.74 -35.45
N TYR A 632 -12.31 -6.07 -35.49
CA TYR A 632 -12.93 -6.89 -36.56
C TYR A 632 -14.45 -6.88 -36.47
N LEU A 633 -15.04 -7.04 -35.32
CA LEU A 633 -16.49 -7.12 -35.13
C LEU A 633 -17.16 -5.75 -35.26
N PHE A 634 -16.43 -4.71 -34.90
CA PHE A 634 -16.91 -3.33 -34.90
C PHE A 634 -16.00 -2.42 -35.76
N PRO A 635 -15.96 -2.64 -37.10
CA PRO A 635 -15.03 -1.94 -37.94
C PRO A 635 -15.26 -0.42 -37.92
N ILE A 636 -14.16 0.29 -37.83
CA ILE A 636 -14.13 1.75 -37.87
C ILE A 636 -14.18 2.17 -39.35
N LYS A 637 -15.15 3.01 -39.70
CA LYS A 637 -15.22 3.56 -41.05
C LYS A 637 -13.94 4.38 -41.33
N SER A 638 -13.21 4.06 -42.38
CA SER A 638 -12.14 4.90 -42.89
C SER A 638 -12.76 6.24 -43.32
N SER A 639 -12.27 7.34 -42.77
CA SER A 639 -12.55 8.67 -43.31
C SER A 639 -11.90 8.73 -44.69
N LYS A 640 -12.59 8.30 -45.73
CA LYS A 640 -12.24 8.68 -47.10
C LYS A 640 -12.35 10.21 -47.15
N LYS A 641 -11.23 10.92 -47.20
CA LYS A 641 -11.22 12.25 -47.84
C LYS A 641 -11.78 12.03 -49.24
N ASN A 642 -12.98 12.53 -49.50
CA ASN A 642 -13.43 12.79 -50.87
C ASN A 642 -12.41 13.78 -51.45
N ASN A 643 -11.44 13.28 -52.20
CA ASN A 643 -10.74 14.08 -53.19
C ASN A 643 -11.68 14.18 -54.41
N ASN A 644 -12.66 15.04 -54.30
CA ASN A 644 -13.34 15.67 -55.38
C ASN A 644 -13.48 17.13 -54.91
N ASP A 645 -12.46 17.91 -55.21
CA ASP A 645 -12.50 19.27 -55.78
C ASP A 645 -11.05 19.74 -56.02
#